data_465b58d51e379473f805844186200940
#
_entry.id   465b58d51e379473f805844186200940
#
_cell.length_a   1.000
_cell.length_b   1.000
_cell.length_c   1.000
_cell.angle_alpha   90.00
_cell.angle_beta   90.00
_cell.angle_gamma   90.00
#
_symmetry.space_group_name_H-M   'P 1'
#
loop_
_entity.id
_entity.type
_entity.pdbx_description
1 polymer ?
#
loop_
_entity_poly.entity_id
_entity_poly.type
_entity_poly.pdbx_seq_one_letter_code
_entity_poly.pdbx_strand_id
1 'polypeptide(L)'
;MTSPYRAYALALALPLFIAIPSPISAQNTLAPVAAHVDTFPAPRDLPYPGTIQLEVDATDIARAIFKVRETIPVAQPGRMILQVPKWLPGHHGPDGEIDKVAGVTFTANGQTLPWKRDPIEVNAYQIDVPAGVSAVEARFSFLSALNSRQGRIVVTPEMLNIQWEAVSMYPAGYYTRQIPVVASVILPAGWHAATALRPTATAPATGANRITYGVIDYENLIDSPIFAGRYFRKDDLGHNVTLNSFADDPKELKIPAEVIAKHAKMVDQAIKTFGARHFDHYDFLNAITDKLGGIGLEHHRSTEISSDPGAFIDYDNHAGDRNVFPHEFVHSWDGKFRRPAGQNVADFRTPLNNDLLWVYEGQTQFWGWVLEARGGMSPKQHMLDVLALYAAGQDQARGRDWRPLLDTTNDPIIQNRRPQPWGSYQRNENYYVEGLLIWLEADAIIRRGTANKRGMDDFARAFFGVRDGDWGNLPYTRDDVIATLNAVYPNDWASFLRDRVDAVAPRAPLAGITLSGYELRYTDEPNNAAKAFAKGGPANADFNYSLGFSVDKDAKLGSVLWGSPAFNAALRSGDEIVAVGERAWSEDAMKDAIAAAKDGKTPIRLTIKRGDAVKDYSIQYAGGLRYPQLVKIGKSDGPLDLLLKPR
;
A
#
# COMPACT_ATOMS: atom_id res chain seq x y z
N MET A 1 -16.85 -68.76 -64.33
CA MET A 1 -15.56 -69.50 -64.40
C MET A 1 -14.69 -68.93 -63.27
N THR A 2 -14.61 -69.65 -62.28
CA THR A 2 -13.56 -70.48 -61.67
C THR A 2 -12.87 -69.76 -60.55
N SER A 3 -13.17 -70.23 -59.46
CA SER A 3 -12.40 -70.99 -58.50
C SER A 3 -11.73 -70.20 -57.36
N PRO A 4 -11.84 -70.67 -56.14
CA PRO A 4 -11.43 -69.99 -54.95
C PRO A 4 -10.09 -70.53 -54.42
N TYR A 5 -9.28 -69.69 -53.81
CA TYR A 5 -8.17 -70.10 -53.00
C TYR A 5 -8.50 -69.89 -51.49
N ARG A 6 -8.54 -71.03 -50.78
CA ARG A 6 -8.53 -71.04 -49.34
C ARG A 6 -7.10 -70.78 -48.84
N ALA A 7 -6.96 -69.74 -48.03
CA ALA A 7 -5.74 -69.55 -47.27
C ALA A 7 -5.97 -69.96 -45.79
N TYR A 8 -5.20 -70.93 -45.33
CA TYR A 8 -5.14 -71.31 -43.93
C TYR A 8 -4.37 -70.27 -43.14
N ALA A 9 -5.01 -69.65 -42.15
CA ALA A 9 -4.34 -68.79 -41.21
C ALA A 9 -3.76 -69.66 -40.08
N LEU A 10 -2.41 -69.72 -40.03
CA LEU A 10 -1.67 -70.28 -38.88
C LEU A 10 -1.67 -69.18 -37.78
N ALA A 11 -2.36 -69.43 -36.70
CA ALA A 11 -2.30 -68.57 -35.51
C ALA A 11 -1.02 -68.86 -34.73
N LEU A 12 -0.03 -68.02 -34.84
CA LEU A 12 1.12 -67.99 -33.95
C LEU A 12 0.70 -67.24 -32.66
N ALA A 13 0.53 -67.97 -31.57
CA ALA A 13 0.42 -67.43 -30.24
C ALA A 13 1.79 -66.92 -29.76
N LEU A 14 2.05 -65.60 -29.86
CA LEU A 14 3.17 -64.98 -29.16
C LEU A 14 2.79 -64.82 -27.68
N PRO A 15 3.65 -65.24 -26.74
CA PRO A 15 3.45 -64.91 -25.33
C PRO A 15 3.65 -63.39 -25.14
N LEU A 16 2.61 -62.74 -24.69
CA LEU A 16 2.68 -61.32 -24.29
C LEU A 16 3.47 -61.25 -22.95
N PHE A 17 4.77 -60.99 -23.03
CA PHE A 17 5.51 -60.57 -21.84
C PHE A 17 5.04 -59.19 -21.44
N ILE A 18 4.19 -59.10 -20.43
CA ILE A 18 3.90 -57.86 -19.71
C ILE A 18 5.18 -57.56 -18.93
N ALA A 19 6.02 -56.68 -19.50
CA ALA A 19 7.08 -56.08 -18.76
C ALA A 19 6.44 -55.14 -17.71
N ILE A 20 6.39 -55.62 -16.47
CA ILE A 20 6.08 -54.73 -15.32
C ILE A 20 7.20 -53.72 -15.31
N PRO A 21 6.92 -52.42 -15.48
CA PRO A 21 7.96 -51.39 -15.35
C PRO A 21 8.47 -51.48 -13.91
N SER A 22 9.70 -51.86 -13.73
CA SER A 22 10.40 -51.71 -12.46
C SER A 22 10.29 -50.25 -12.04
N PRO A 23 9.99 -49.94 -10.78
CA PRO A 23 9.97 -48.56 -10.33
C PRO A 23 11.37 -48.01 -10.63
N ILE A 24 11.43 -47.00 -11.49
CA ILE A 24 12.64 -46.21 -11.70
C ILE A 24 12.83 -45.44 -10.37
N SER A 25 13.52 -46.06 -9.43
CA SER A 25 14.06 -45.33 -8.29
C SER A 25 15.19 -44.46 -8.83
N ALA A 26 15.18 -43.19 -8.51
CA ALA A 26 16.29 -42.27 -8.77
C ALA A 26 17.52 -42.75 -7.98
N GLN A 27 18.29 -43.65 -8.59
CA GLN A 27 19.41 -44.34 -7.91
C GLN A 27 20.69 -43.48 -7.81
N ASN A 28 20.67 -42.21 -8.25
CA ASN A 28 21.83 -41.34 -8.24
C ASN A 28 21.46 -39.90 -7.81
N THR A 29 20.62 -39.72 -6.81
CA THR A 29 20.44 -38.41 -6.21
C THR A 29 21.69 -38.08 -5.42
N LEU A 30 22.50 -37.17 -5.94
CA LEU A 30 23.63 -36.62 -5.19
C LEU A 30 23.11 -35.90 -3.94
N ALA A 31 23.90 -35.91 -2.88
CA ALA A 31 23.58 -35.12 -1.69
C ALA A 31 23.40 -33.64 -2.08
N PRO A 32 22.43 -32.92 -1.48
CA PRO A 32 22.30 -31.49 -1.70
C PRO A 32 23.62 -30.76 -1.45
N VAL A 33 23.92 -29.75 -2.27
CA VAL A 33 25.02 -28.84 -1.99
C VAL A 33 24.83 -28.22 -0.61
N ALA A 34 25.93 -28.06 0.14
CA ALA A 34 25.88 -27.40 1.45
C ALA A 34 25.12 -26.06 1.35
N ALA A 35 24.35 -25.75 2.41
CA ALA A 35 23.63 -24.49 2.49
C ALA A 35 24.56 -23.30 2.23
N HIS A 36 24.07 -22.29 1.54
CA HIS A 36 24.80 -21.03 1.36
C HIS A 36 25.17 -20.44 2.72
N VAL A 37 26.45 -20.14 2.90
CA VAL A 37 26.93 -19.44 4.08
C VAL A 37 26.86 -17.95 3.81
N ASP A 38 26.13 -17.23 4.65
CA ASP A 38 26.11 -15.76 4.60
C ASP A 38 27.50 -15.22 4.92
N THR A 39 28.10 -14.57 3.94
CA THR A 39 29.46 -14.00 4.06
C THR A 39 29.45 -12.48 4.12
N PHE A 40 28.28 -11.88 4.30
CA PHE A 40 28.15 -10.44 4.49
C PHE A 40 28.67 -10.04 5.87
N PRO A 41 29.35 -8.88 5.98
CA PRO A 41 29.72 -8.35 7.28
C PRO A 41 28.46 -8.00 8.06
N ALA A 42 28.36 -8.43 9.31
CA ALA A 42 27.25 -8.07 10.19
C ALA A 42 27.19 -6.54 10.37
N PRO A 43 26.02 -5.92 10.28
CA PRO A 43 25.86 -4.49 10.49
C PRO A 43 26.33 -4.07 11.89
N ARG A 44 27.06 -2.97 11.99
CA ARG A 44 27.57 -2.41 13.24
C ARG A 44 27.03 -0.99 13.44
N ASP A 45 26.64 -0.67 14.66
CA ASP A 45 26.20 0.68 15.04
C ASP A 45 27.41 1.59 15.33
N LEU A 46 28.22 1.83 14.31
CA LEU A 46 29.43 2.65 14.35
C LEU A 46 29.45 3.58 13.14
N PRO A 47 29.94 4.84 13.29
CA PRO A 47 30.04 5.78 12.19
C PRO A 47 30.83 5.20 11.00
N TYR A 48 30.28 5.34 9.80
CA TYR A 48 30.98 5.04 8.56
C TYR A 48 32.14 6.05 8.34
N PRO A 49 33.35 5.59 7.96
CA PRO A 49 34.48 6.49 7.82
C PRO A 49 34.45 7.29 6.51
N GLY A 50 33.74 8.41 6.50
CA GLY A 50 33.62 9.32 5.39
C GLY A 50 32.18 9.52 4.95
N THR A 51 31.97 10.45 4.03
CA THR A 51 30.64 10.88 3.56
C THR A 51 30.45 10.50 2.10
N ILE A 52 29.41 9.75 1.77
CA ILE A 52 29.02 9.41 0.41
C ILE A 52 28.61 10.70 -0.33
N GLN A 53 29.08 10.85 -1.57
CA GLN A 53 28.66 11.90 -2.47
C GLN A 53 27.78 11.29 -3.56
N LEU A 54 26.48 11.58 -3.55
CA LEU A 54 25.49 11.04 -4.48
C LEU A 54 25.00 12.14 -5.41
N GLU A 55 25.08 11.90 -6.71
CA GLU A 55 24.55 12.80 -7.74
C GLU A 55 23.61 12.05 -8.66
N VAL A 56 22.41 12.57 -8.85
CA VAL A 56 21.38 12.04 -9.76
C VAL A 56 21.11 13.09 -10.84
N ASP A 57 21.47 12.77 -12.08
CA ASP A 57 21.08 13.59 -13.25
C ASP A 57 19.76 13.06 -13.82
N ALA A 58 18.70 13.80 -13.59
CA ALA A 58 17.34 13.53 -14.02
C ALA A 58 16.90 14.42 -15.20
N THR A 59 17.83 14.87 -16.04
CA THR A 59 17.52 15.75 -17.18
C THR A 59 17.01 15.01 -18.40
N ASP A 60 17.22 13.68 -18.49
CA ASP A 60 16.80 12.86 -19.63
C ASP A 60 15.33 12.42 -19.53
N ILE A 61 14.45 13.43 -19.51
CA ILE A 61 13.00 13.22 -19.42
C ILE A 61 12.46 12.47 -20.63
N ALA A 62 12.98 12.75 -21.81
CA ALA A 62 12.49 12.16 -23.06
C ALA A 62 12.62 10.62 -23.10
N ARG A 63 13.63 10.06 -22.45
CA ARG A 63 13.88 8.62 -22.37
C ARG A 63 13.55 8.05 -21.00
N ALA A 64 13.14 8.87 -20.03
CA ALA A 64 12.84 8.49 -18.66
C ALA A 64 14.02 7.78 -17.97
N ILE A 65 15.22 8.35 -18.07
CA ILE A 65 16.47 7.78 -17.54
C ILE A 65 17.07 8.74 -16.52
N PHE A 66 17.36 8.22 -15.32
CA PHE A 66 18.21 8.92 -14.35
C PHE A 66 19.62 8.35 -14.42
N LYS A 67 20.62 9.22 -14.54
CA LYS A 67 22.04 8.83 -14.49
C LYS A 67 22.58 9.10 -13.10
N VAL A 68 23.19 8.10 -12.51
CA VAL A 68 23.68 8.16 -11.14
C VAL A 68 25.20 8.13 -11.13
N ARG A 69 25.79 8.98 -10.32
CA ARG A 69 27.20 8.95 -9.93
C ARG A 69 27.28 9.00 -8.42
N GLU A 70 27.92 8.02 -7.84
CA GLU A 70 28.05 7.90 -6.40
C GLU A 70 29.54 7.66 -6.04
N THR A 71 30.11 8.54 -5.21
CA THR A 71 31.46 8.40 -4.68
C THR A 71 31.39 7.90 -3.25
N ILE A 72 31.86 6.68 -3.03
CA ILE A 72 31.75 5.96 -1.76
C ILE A 72 33.14 5.87 -1.13
N PRO A 73 33.37 6.45 0.06
CA PRO A 73 34.63 6.29 0.78
C PRO A 73 34.93 4.83 1.07
N VAL A 74 36.20 4.46 1.04
CA VAL A 74 36.66 3.08 1.33
C VAL A 74 37.07 2.99 2.78
N ALA A 75 36.34 2.18 3.56
CA ALA A 75 36.68 1.94 4.97
C ALA A 75 37.98 1.13 5.14
N GLN A 76 38.19 0.16 4.25
CA GLN A 76 39.40 -0.70 4.22
C GLN A 76 39.56 -1.32 2.83
N PRO A 77 40.80 -1.59 2.39
CA PRO A 77 41.05 -2.30 1.12
C PRO A 77 40.59 -3.77 1.19
N GLY A 78 40.44 -4.39 0.03
CA GLY A 78 39.96 -5.76 -0.11
C GLY A 78 38.51 -5.83 -0.52
N ARG A 79 37.82 -6.90 -0.13
CA ARG A 79 36.42 -7.14 -0.51
C ARG A 79 35.49 -6.07 0.06
N MET A 80 34.80 -5.35 -0.82
CA MET A 80 33.75 -4.40 -0.48
C MET A 80 32.43 -4.87 -1.10
N ILE A 81 31.35 -4.79 -0.33
CA ILE A 81 30.00 -5.14 -0.78
C ILE A 81 29.15 -3.88 -0.77
N LEU A 82 28.56 -3.56 -1.92
CA LEU A 82 27.65 -2.44 -2.12
C LEU A 82 26.25 -2.98 -2.35
N GLN A 83 25.27 -2.47 -1.63
CA GLN A 83 23.90 -2.97 -1.62
C GLN A 83 22.93 -1.90 -2.15
N VAL A 84 22.03 -2.29 -3.03
CA VAL A 84 20.83 -1.53 -3.36
C VAL A 84 19.76 -1.87 -2.33
N PRO A 85 19.07 -0.89 -1.71
CA PRO A 85 18.03 -1.16 -0.74
C PRO A 85 16.97 -2.14 -1.25
N LYS A 86 16.53 -3.06 -0.40
CA LYS A 86 15.60 -4.14 -0.74
C LYS A 86 14.36 -4.13 0.14
N TRP A 87 14.53 -4.09 1.46
CA TRP A 87 13.44 -4.06 2.44
C TRP A 87 13.18 -2.61 2.83
N LEU A 88 12.11 -2.03 2.29
CA LEU A 88 11.84 -0.60 2.40
C LEU A 88 10.78 -0.34 3.47
N PRO A 89 11.05 0.53 4.46
CA PRO A 89 10.04 1.02 5.39
C PRO A 89 8.89 1.69 4.64
N GLY A 90 7.63 1.36 5.02
CA GLY A 90 6.44 1.84 4.33
C GLY A 90 5.98 0.95 3.17
N HIS A 91 6.89 0.28 2.49
CA HIS A 91 6.52 -0.77 1.51
C HIS A 91 6.15 -2.09 2.18
N HIS A 92 6.63 -2.32 3.40
CA HIS A 92 6.42 -3.54 4.20
C HIS A 92 6.91 -4.83 3.53
N GLY A 93 7.75 -4.73 2.49
CA GLY A 93 8.19 -5.86 1.69
C GLY A 93 9.55 -5.64 1.03
N PRO A 94 10.07 -6.66 0.32
CA PRO A 94 11.33 -6.60 -0.41
C PRO A 94 11.15 -5.98 -1.79
N ASP A 95 10.72 -4.73 -1.87
CA ASP A 95 10.27 -4.06 -3.10
C ASP A 95 11.36 -3.24 -3.81
N GLY A 96 12.63 -3.38 -3.41
CA GLY A 96 13.75 -2.66 -4.05
C GLY A 96 13.84 -2.96 -5.56
N GLU A 97 13.83 -1.91 -6.39
CA GLU A 97 13.71 -1.98 -7.86
C GLU A 97 15.05 -2.27 -8.55
N ILE A 98 15.76 -3.34 -8.15
CA ILE A 98 17.06 -3.73 -8.71
C ILE A 98 16.99 -4.07 -10.21
N ASP A 99 15.86 -4.47 -10.71
CA ASP A 99 15.61 -4.81 -12.12
C ASP A 99 15.67 -3.58 -13.05
N LYS A 100 15.53 -2.38 -12.50
CA LYS A 100 15.63 -1.10 -13.23
C LYS A 100 17.02 -0.48 -13.17
N VAL A 101 17.95 -1.07 -12.42
CA VAL A 101 19.36 -0.61 -12.32
C VAL A 101 20.18 -1.24 -13.44
N ALA A 102 20.77 -0.39 -14.30
CA ALA A 102 21.48 -0.82 -15.50
C ALA A 102 22.82 -0.08 -15.69
N GLY A 103 23.74 -0.69 -16.45
CA GLY A 103 25.01 -0.07 -16.84
C GLY A 103 25.97 0.15 -15.67
N VAL A 104 25.92 -0.70 -14.63
CA VAL A 104 26.73 -0.55 -13.42
C VAL A 104 28.21 -0.70 -13.72
N THR A 105 29.00 0.29 -13.29
CA THR A 105 30.46 0.28 -13.33
C THR A 105 31.03 0.83 -12.03
N PHE A 106 32.15 0.25 -11.61
CA PHE A 106 32.92 0.75 -10.45
C PHE A 106 34.31 1.14 -10.90
N THR A 107 34.78 2.29 -10.46
CA THR A 107 36.14 2.78 -10.77
C THR A 107 36.85 3.24 -9.50
N ALA A 108 38.15 3.06 -9.46
CA ALA A 108 39.00 3.59 -8.40
C ALA A 108 40.31 4.09 -9.01
N ASN A 109 40.77 5.29 -8.67
CA ASN A 109 41.98 5.90 -9.22
C ASN A 109 42.04 5.86 -10.77
N GLY A 110 40.87 6.04 -11.44
CA GLY A 110 40.73 6.00 -12.89
C GLY A 110 40.74 4.61 -13.55
N GLN A 111 40.82 3.54 -12.75
CA GLN A 111 40.78 2.16 -13.25
C GLN A 111 39.44 1.50 -12.95
N THR A 112 38.90 0.75 -13.90
CA THR A 112 37.66 -0.02 -13.71
C THR A 112 37.92 -1.23 -12.82
N LEU A 113 37.08 -1.38 -11.78
CA LEU A 113 37.09 -2.55 -10.91
C LEU A 113 36.10 -3.59 -11.43
N PRO A 114 36.52 -4.85 -11.60
CA PRO A 114 35.60 -5.95 -11.86
C PRO A 114 34.62 -6.11 -10.69
N TRP A 115 33.37 -6.43 -11.02
CA TRP A 115 32.37 -6.70 -10.00
C TRP A 115 31.64 -8.03 -10.27
N LYS A 116 31.07 -8.58 -9.18
CA LYS A 116 30.17 -9.73 -9.24
C LYS A 116 28.91 -9.43 -8.49
N ARG A 117 27.77 -9.79 -9.06
CA ARG A 117 26.50 -9.79 -8.32
C ARG A 117 26.49 -11.00 -7.39
N ASP A 118 26.03 -10.81 -6.15
CA ASP A 118 25.82 -11.96 -5.26
C ASP A 118 24.68 -12.84 -5.83
N PRO A 119 24.88 -14.17 -5.95
CA PRO A 119 23.89 -15.04 -6.57
C PRO A 119 22.65 -15.32 -5.71
N ILE A 120 22.71 -15.04 -4.40
CA ILE A 120 21.61 -15.22 -3.45
C ILE A 120 21.02 -13.85 -3.07
N GLU A 121 21.89 -12.92 -2.63
CA GLU A 121 21.47 -11.54 -2.36
C GLU A 121 21.69 -10.69 -3.61
N VAL A 122 20.76 -10.81 -4.56
CA VAL A 122 20.87 -10.21 -5.90
C VAL A 122 20.93 -8.67 -5.89
N ASN A 123 20.55 -8.04 -4.78
CA ASN A 123 20.68 -6.60 -4.59
C ASN A 123 22.10 -6.16 -4.22
N ALA A 124 23.08 -7.09 -4.15
CA ALA A 124 24.44 -6.79 -3.73
C ALA A 124 25.47 -6.99 -4.85
N TYR A 125 26.39 -6.03 -4.93
CA TYR A 125 27.55 -6.05 -5.80
C TYR A 125 28.83 -6.21 -4.97
N GLN A 126 29.70 -7.12 -5.36
CA GLN A 126 30.98 -7.40 -4.72
C GLN A 126 32.11 -6.90 -5.61
N ILE A 127 33.03 -6.10 -5.05
CA ILE A 127 34.24 -5.60 -5.69
C ILE A 127 35.45 -5.84 -4.80
N ASP A 128 36.63 -6.01 -5.41
CA ASP A 128 37.90 -6.06 -4.68
C ASP A 128 38.62 -4.70 -4.83
N VAL A 129 38.74 -3.97 -3.74
CA VAL A 129 39.31 -2.61 -3.70
C VAL A 129 40.82 -2.73 -3.45
N PRO A 130 41.69 -2.20 -4.34
CA PRO A 130 43.12 -2.24 -4.16
C PRO A 130 43.60 -1.42 -2.94
N ALA A 131 44.74 -1.76 -2.39
CA ALA A 131 45.38 -1.00 -1.33
C ALA A 131 45.68 0.45 -1.79
N GLY A 132 45.48 1.43 -0.87
CA GLY A 132 45.74 2.83 -1.17
C GLY A 132 44.60 3.57 -1.88
N VAL A 133 43.47 2.89 -2.18
CA VAL A 133 42.26 3.51 -2.69
C VAL A 133 41.47 4.11 -1.54
N SER A 134 41.15 5.41 -1.61
CA SER A 134 40.38 6.14 -0.59
C SER A 134 38.88 6.19 -0.90
N ALA A 135 38.48 6.05 -2.17
CA ALA A 135 37.09 6.07 -2.59
C ALA A 135 36.88 5.25 -3.87
N VAL A 136 35.70 4.66 -4.01
CA VAL A 136 35.18 4.02 -5.22
C VAL A 136 34.10 4.92 -5.81
N GLU A 137 34.14 5.13 -7.13
CA GLU A 137 33.05 5.75 -7.86
C GLU A 137 32.19 4.67 -8.50
N ALA A 138 30.91 4.63 -8.14
CA ALA A 138 29.88 3.84 -8.79
C ALA A 138 29.14 4.72 -9.82
N ARG A 139 28.92 4.19 -11.02
CA ARG A 139 28.06 4.80 -12.04
C ARG A 139 27.05 3.78 -12.54
N PHE A 140 25.82 4.23 -12.69
CA PHE A 140 24.74 3.40 -13.24
C PHE A 140 23.58 4.28 -13.73
N SER A 141 22.60 3.67 -14.34
CA SER A 141 21.36 4.32 -14.74
C SER A 141 20.18 3.62 -14.09
N PHE A 142 19.21 4.42 -13.64
CA PHE A 142 17.87 3.93 -13.33
C PHE A 142 16.97 4.16 -14.54
N LEU A 143 16.27 3.11 -14.96
CA LEU A 143 15.41 3.09 -16.13
C LEU A 143 13.95 3.08 -15.66
N SER A 144 13.28 4.23 -15.66
CA SER A 144 11.86 4.31 -15.29
C SER A 144 11.01 3.42 -16.19
N ALA A 145 9.96 2.83 -15.63
CA ALA A 145 8.94 2.16 -16.42
C ALA A 145 8.33 3.12 -17.46
N LEU A 146 8.11 2.62 -18.68
CA LEU A 146 7.45 3.35 -19.76
C LEU A 146 5.97 3.01 -19.90
N ASN A 147 5.52 1.98 -19.19
CA ASN A 147 4.13 1.56 -19.06
C ASN A 147 3.94 0.73 -17.80
N SER A 148 2.69 0.59 -17.34
CA SER A 148 2.35 -0.09 -16.08
C SER A 148 2.73 -1.58 -16.00
N ARG A 149 3.02 -2.25 -17.12
CA ARG A 149 3.49 -3.65 -17.11
C ARG A 149 4.94 -3.77 -16.66
N GLN A 150 5.71 -2.69 -16.76
CA GLN A 150 7.11 -2.60 -16.33
C GLN A 150 7.27 -2.13 -14.89
N GLY A 151 6.18 -1.80 -14.22
CA GLY A 151 6.15 -1.25 -12.87
C GLY A 151 5.60 0.17 -12.82
N ARG A 152 5.88 0.88 -11.74
CA ARG A 152 5.45 2.27 -11.54
C ARG A 152 6.20 3.20 -12.49
N ILE A 153 5.46 4.05 -13.20
CA ILE A 153 6.02 5.12 -14.04
C ILE A 153 6.40 6.27 -13.11
N VAL A 154 7.64 6.69 -13.10
CA VAL A 154 8.15 7.77 -12.25
C VAL A 154 8.62 9.01 -13.01
N VAL A 155 8.47 9.01 -14.34
CA VAL A 155 8.81 10.16 -15.20
C VAL A 155 7.70 10.37 -16.23
N THR A 156 7.19 11.59 -16.31
CA THR A 156 6.32 12.09 -17.39
C THR A 156 6.99 13.30 -18.06
N PRO A 157 6.49 13.83 -19.19
CA PRO A 157 7.04 15.04 -19.78
C PRO A 157 7.02 16.27 -18.86
N GLU A 158 6.15 16.29 -17.84
CA GLU A 158 5.88 17.47 -17.01
C GLU A 158 6.40 17.33 -15.58
N MET A 159 6.62 16.08 -15.09
CA MET A 159 7.05 15.83 -13.72
C MET A 159 7.83 14.53 -13.57
N LEU A 160 8.53 14.38 -12.46
CA LEU A 160 9.21 13.16 -12.07
C LEU A 160 9.16 12.95 -10.56
N ASN A 161 9.39 11.70 -10.16
CA ASN A 161 9.61 11.29 -8.79
C ASN A 161 10.96 10.56 -8.67
N ILE A 162 11.80 10.98 -7.75
CA ILE A 162 13.05 10.30 -7.39
C ILE A 162 12.87 9.71 -6.00
N GLN A 163 12.92 8.38 -5.92
CA GLN A 163 13.04 7.63 -4.69
C GLN A 163 14.50 7.20 -4.56
N TRP A 164 15.16 7.62 -3.46
CA TRP A 164 16.62 7.47 -3.33
C TRP A 164 17.07 6.01 -3.24
N GLU A 165 16.24 5.10 -2.77
CA GLU A 165 16.51 3.66 -2.76
C GLU A 165 16.73 3.06 -4.15
N ALA A 166 16.09 3.65 -5.17
CA ALA A 166 16.22 3.21 -6.55
C ALA A 166 17.48 3.74 -7.26
N VAL A 167 18.09 4.80 -6.70
CA VAL A 167 19.19 5.57 -7.32
C VAL A 167 20.43 5.69 -6.43
N SER A 168 20.60 4.79 -5.46
CA SER A 168 21.77 4.78 -4.58
C SER A 168 22.18 3.38 -4.16
N MET A 169 23.39 3.27 -3.64
CA MET A 169 23.96 2.05 -3.05
C MET A 169 24.62 2.40 -1.71
N TYR A 170 24.62 1.47 -0.78
CA TYR A 170 25.29 1.66 0.51
C TYR A 170 26.25 0.51 0.83
N PRO A 171 27.36 0.75 1.55
CA PRO A 171 28.32 -0.27 1.95
C PRO A 171 27.75 -1.16 3.05
N ALA A 172 27.88 -2.47 2.89
CA ALA A 172 27.51 -3.46 3.91
C ALA A 172 28.38 -3.35 5.17
N GLY A 173 27.81 -3.79 6.30
CA GLY A 173 28.53 -3.90 7.59
C GLY A 173 28.38 -2.68 8.49
N TYR A 174 27.49 -1.77 8.18
CA TYR A 174 27.13 -0.61 9.00
C TYR A 174 25.62 -0.46 9.12
N TYR A 175 25.15 0.12 10.22
CA TYR A 175 23.78 0.59 10.29
C TYR A 175 23.59 1.74 9.30
N THR A 176 22.51 1.75 8.56
CA THR A 176 22.25 2.79 7.55
C THR A 176 22.16 4.19 8.14
N ARG A 177 21.70 4.33 9.38
CA ARG A 177 21.71 5.58 10.13
C ARG A 177 23.12 6.10 10.50
N GLN A 178 24.15 5.29 10.33
CA GLN A 178 25.55 5.64 10.60
C GLN A 178 26.35 5.99 9.33
N ILE A 179 25.69 6.01 8.17
CA ILE A 179 26.32 6.28 6.88
C ILE A 179 25.94 7.70 6.42
N PRO A 180 26.84 8.69 6.55
CA PRO A 180 26.53 10.06 6.12
C PRO A 180 26.56 10.20 4.59
N VAL A 181 25.62 10.96 4.03
CA VAL A 181 25.47 11.22 2.60
C VAL A 181 25.26 12.70 2.34
N VAL A 182 25.86 13.20 1.27
CA VAL A 182 25.52 14.46 0.61
C VAL A 182 24.91 14.12 -0.74
N ALA A 183 23.63 14.40 -0.90
CA ALA A 183 22.91 14.14 -2.14
C ALA A 183 22.78 15.42 -2.98
N SER A 184 22.81 15.27 -4.31
CA SER A 184 22.49 16.33 -5.25
C SER A 184 21.64 15.78 -6.41
N VAL A 185 20.78 16.65 -6.97
CA VAL A 185 19.98 16.36 -8.14
C VAL A 185 20.19 17.40 -9.21
N ILE A 186 20.22 16.98 -10.48
CA ILE A 186 20.24 17.86 -11.64
C ILE A 186 18.91 17.69 -12.36
N LEU A 187 18.15 18.79 -12.44
CA LEU A 187 16.82 18.85 -13.04
C LEU A 187 16.81 19.69 -14.31
N PRO A 188 15.87 19.50 -15.23
CA PRO A 188 15.68 20.39 -16.36
C PRO A 188 15.53 21.86 -15.95
N ALA A 189 15.96 22.78 -16.79
CA ALA A 189 15.84 24.22 -16.53
C ALA A 189 14.37 24.62 -16.31
N GLY A 190 14.13 25.45 -15.29
CA GLY A 190 12.79 25.93 -14.95
C GLY A 190 11.91 24.95 -14.19
N TRP A 191 12.41 23.76 -13.85
CA TRP A 191 11.70 22.82 -12.99
C TRP A 191 11.88 23.19 -11.51
N HIS A 192 10.83 22.89 -10.73
CA HIS A 192 10.79 23.02 -9.28
C HIS A 192 10.96 21.65 -8.65
N ALA A 193 11.51 21.60 -7.43
CA ALA A 193 11.61 20.38 -6.63
C ALA A 193 11.01 20.61 -5.24
N ALA A 194 10.39 19.57 -4.69
CA ALA A 194 9.93 19.50 -3.32
C ALA A 194 10.39 18.20 -2.67
N THR A 195 10.83 18.27 -1.41
CA THR A 195 11.37 17.16 -0.62
C THR A 195 11.51 17.59 0.83
N ALA A 196 11.60 16.63 1.75
CA ALA A 196 11.98 16.90 3.13
C ALA A 196 13.45 17.31 3.30
N LEU A 197 14.31 17.08 2.32
CA LEU A 197 15.71 17.53 2.35
C LEU A 197 15.80 19.06 2.27
N ARG A 198 16.81 19.64 2.92
CA ARG A 198 17.06 21.09 2.89
C ARG A 198 18.22 21.43 1.95
N PRO A 199 18.00 22.24 0.92
CA PRO A 199 19.05 22.62 -0.01
C PRO A 199 20.07 23.51 0.69
N THR A 200 21.36 23.23 0.47
CA THR A 200 22.49 24.07 0.91
C THR A 200 23.00 24.94 -0.23
N ALA A 201 22.87 24.50 -1.48
CA ALA A 201 23.25 25.27 -2.64
C ALA A 201 22.33 24.91 -3.82
N THR A 202 21.98 25.94 -4.60
CA THR A 202 21.33 25.82 -5.90
C THR A 202 22.18 26.58 -6.92
N ALA A 203 22.74 25.86 -7.87
CA ALA A 203 23.56 26.46 -8.93
C ALA A 203 22.90 26.20 -10.29
N PRO A 204 22.66 27.25 -11.10
CA PRO A 204 22.23 27.03 -12.47
C PRO A 204 23.40 26.41 -13.25
N ALA A 205 23.15 25.26 -13.86
CA ALA A 205 24.00 24.70 -14.89
C ALA A 205 23.43 25.11 -16.27
N THR A 206 24.24 25.09 -17.32
CA THR A 206 23.77 25.43 -18.66
C THR A 206 22.63 24.50 -19.07
N GLY A 207 21.40 25.02 -19.11
CA GLY A 207 20.20 24.27 -19.46
C GLY A 207 19.65 23.31 -18.38
N ALA A 208 20.15 23.41 -17.14
CA ALA A 208 19.71 22.56 -16.02
C ALA A 208 19.93 23.27 -14.68
N ASN A 209 19.23 22.81 -13.64
CA ASN A 209 19.39 23.28 -12.26
C ASN A 209 20.01 22.18 -11.41
N ARG A 210 21.15 22.44 -10.75
CA ARG A 210 21.71 21.55 -9.74
C ARG A 210 21.27 22.01 -8.36
N ILE A 211 20.72 21.11 -7.57
CA ILE A 211 20.35 21.32 -6.17
C ILE A 211 21.19 20.36 -5.32
N THR A 212 21.93 20.90 -4.35
CA THR A 212 22.70 20.10 -3.39
C THR A 212 22.08 20.24 -2.01
N TYR A 213 21.92 19.11 -1.32
CA TYR A 213 21.31 19.04 0.00
C TYR A 213 22.37 18.96 1.11
N GLY A 214 21.97 19.22 2.35
CA GLY A 214 22.83 19.07 3.51
C GLY A 214 23.22 17.63 3.76
N VAL A 215 24.24 17.43 4.61
CA VAL A 215 24.60 16.08 5.08
C VAL A 215 23.43 15.47 5.84
N ILE A 216 23.08 14.26 5.49
CA ILE A 216 22.05 13.45 6.16
C ILE A 216 22.55 12.00 6.26
N ASP A 217 22.04 11.22 7.19
CA ASP A 217 22.32 9.78 7.20
C ASP A 217 21.51 9.05 6.11
N TYR A 218 21.99 7.87 5.73
CA TYR A 218 21.43 7.13 4.59
C TYR A 218 19.97 6.66 4.86
N GLU A 219 19.61 6.35 6.11
CA GLU A 219 18.23 5.97 6.46
C GLU A 219 17.26 7.12 6.20
N ASN A 220 17.59 8.32 6.68
CA ASN A 220 16.77 9.52 6.46
C ASN A 220 16.84 10.03 5.01
N LEU A 221 17.93 9.77 4.26
CA LEU A 221 17.97 10.05 2.83
C LEU A 221 16.90 9.24 2.08
N ILE A 222 16.86 7.92 2.29
CA ILE A 222 15.85 7.04 1.68
C ILE A 222 14.43 7.49 2.04
N ASP A 223 14.23 7.97 3.25
CA ASP A 223 12.95 8.49 3.76
C ASP A 223 12.64 9.94 3.31
N SER A 224 13.33 10.47 2.30
CA SER A 224 13.19 11.87 1.83
C SER A 224 13.16 11.97 0.30
N PRO A 225 12.18 11.35 -0.38
CA PRO A 225 12.06 11.36 -1.84
C PRO A 225 11.89 12.79 -2.39
N ILE A 226 12.00 12.90 -3.71
CA ILE A 226 11.81 14.17 -4.43
C ILE A 226 10.68 14.04 -5.42
N PHE A 227 9.71 14.96 -5.40
CA PHE A 227 8.91 15.29 -6.58
C PHE A 227 9.47 16.54 -7.24
N ALA A 228 9.55 16.51 -8.57
CA ALA A 228 9.96 17.66 -9.34
C ALA A 228 9.12 17.79 -10.61
N GLY A 229 8.92 19.04 -11.07
CA GLY A 229 8.12 19.26 -12.26
C GLY A 229 8.13 20.70 -12.73
N ARG A 230 7.60 20.87 -13.95
CA ARG A 230 7.48 22.17 -14.61
C ARG A 230 6.38 23.03 -13.99
N TYR A 231 5.24 22.43 -13.68
CA TYR A 231 4.09 23.09 -13.09
C TYR A 231 4.03 22.78 -11.61
N PHE A 232 4.12 23.82 -10.79
CA PHE A 232 4.28 23.71 -9.35
C PHE A 232 3.49 24.79 -8.62
N ARG A 233 2.88 24.38 -7.51
CA ARG A 233 2.24 25.27 -6.54
C ARG A 233 2.62 24.84 -5.13
N LYS A 234 2.86 25.82 -4.26
CA LYS A 234 3.17 25.62 -2.85
C LYS A 234 2.16 26.36 -1.98
N ASP A 235 1.54 25.64 -1.04
CA ASP A 235 0.58 26.21 -0.08
C ASP A 235 1.06 25.92 1.34
N ASP A 236 0.99 26.91 2.22
CA ASP A 236 1.27 26.76 3.66
C ASP A 236 0.02 26.25 4.37
N LEU A 237 0.14 25.14 5.08
CA LEU A 237 -0.95 24.53 5.88
C LEU A 237 -0.84 24.84 7.38
N GLY A 238 0.09 25.72 7.78
CA GLY A 238 0.40 26.00 9.18
C GLY A 238 1.31 24.95 9.81
N HIS A 239 1.75 25.18 11.05
CA HIS A 239 2.58 24.24 11.84
C HIS A 239 3.89 23.79 11.16
N ASN A 240 4.47 24.57 10.23
CA ASN A 240 5.58 24.21 9.34
C ASN A 240 5.23 23.03 8.41
N VAL A 241 3.97 22.86 8.04
CA VAL A 241 3.50 21.87 7.07
C VAL A 241 3.18 22.54 5.75
N THR A 242 3.65 21.97 4.65
CA THR A 242 3.48 22.52 3.31
C THR A 242 2.82 21.51 2.39
N LEU A 243 1.89 21.95 1.56
CA LEU A 243 1.38 21.20 0.41
C LEU A 243 2.14 21.65 -0.84
N ASN A 244 2.91 20.76 -1.41
CA ASN A 244 3.65 20.95 -2.66
C ASN A 244 2.95 20.18 -3.77
N SER A 245 2.24 20.88 -4.65
CA SER A 245 1.46 20.27 -5.73
C SER A 245 2.15 20.41 -7.07
N PHE A 246 2.32 19.31 -7.78
CA PHE A 246 2.78 19.21 -9.16
C PHE A 246 1.62 18.72 -10.03
N ALA A 247 1.59 19.11 -11.29
CA ALA A 247 0.51 18.67 -12.20
C ALA A 247 1.00 18.49 -13.63
N ASP A 248 0.33 17.61 -14.39
CA ASP A 248 0.52 17.49 -15.84
C ASP A 248 -0.05 18.69 -16.60
N ASP A 249 -1.08 19.36 -16.06
CA ASP A 249 -1.72 20.54 -16.63
C ASP A 249 -1.76 21.66 -15.57
N PRO A 250 -1.29 22.88 -15.87
CA PRO A 250 -1.29 23.99 -14.90
C PRO A 250 -2.69 24.41 -14.44
N LYS A 251 -3.77 24.02 -15.15
CA LYS A 251 -5.14 24.27 -14.70
C LYS A 251 -5.46 23.57 -13.38
N GLU A 252 -4.89 22.38 -13.13
CA GLU A 252 -5.09 21.58 -11.92
C GLU A 252 -4.52 22.28 -10.68
N LEU A 253 -3.58 23.20 -10.86
CA LEU A 253 -3.00 24.00 -9.78
C LEU A 253 -3.86 25.20 -9.37
N LYS A 254 -5.03 25.41 -10.00
CA LYS A 254 -6.00 26.45 -9.59
C LYS A 254 -6.85 25.99 -8.40
N ILE A 255 -6.20 25.44 -7.39
CA ILE A 255 -6.85 24.87 -6.20
C ILE A 255 -7.61 25.97 -5.45
N PRO A 256 -8.90 25.80 -5.14
CA PRO A 256 -9.69 26.77 -4.37
C PRO A 256 -9.16 26.98 -2.95
N ALA A 257 -9.23 28.20 -2.44
CA ALA A 257 -8.71 28.54 -1.11
C ALA A 257 -9.42 27.78 0.02
N GLU A 258 -10.70 27.46 -0.15
CA GLU A 258 -11.48 26.65 0.80
C GLU A 258 -11.00 25.20 0.86
N VAL A 259 -10.48 24.64 -0.23
CA VAL A 259 -9.88 23.30 -0.23
C VAL A 259 -8.56 23.30 0.55
N ILE A 260 -7.70 24.32 0.32
CA ILE A 260 -6.48 24.49 1.11
C ILE A 260 -6.81 24.68 2.59
N ALA A 261 -7.84 25.46 2.93
CA ALA A 261 -8.26 25.67 4.32
C ALA A 261 -8.72 24.37 5.02
N LYS A 262 -9.36 23.44 4.29
CA LYS A 262 -9.73 22.12 4.82
C LYS A 262 -8.49 21.28 5.15
N HIS A 263 -7.47 21.28 4.29
CA HIS A 263 -6.20 20.59 4.55
C HIS A 263 -5.44 21.21 5.73
N ALA A 264 -5.38 22.54 5.80
CA ALA A 264 -4.78 23.24 6.94
C ALA A 264 -5.49 22.91 8.26
N LYS A 265 -6.83 22.84 8.25
CA LYS A 265 -7.61 22.43 9.41
C LYS A 265 -7.38 20.97 9.78
N MET A 266 -7.21 20.07 8.82
CA MET A 266 -6.85 18.66 9.06
C MET A 266 -5.51 18.57 9.79
N VAL A 267 -4.50 19.33 9.33
CA VAL A 267 -3.19 19.43 10.01
C VAL A 267 -3.33 19.91 11.45
N ASP A 268 -4.07 21.00 11.69
CA ASP A 268 -4.35 21.53 13.03
C ASP A 268 -5.03 20.47 13.94
N GLN A 269 -5.99 19.73 13.39
CA GLN A 269 -6.68 18.67 14.11
C GLN A 269 -5.78 17.47 14.45
N ALA A 270 -4.82 17.12 13.57
CA ALA A 270 -3.83 16.09 13.86
C ALA A 270 -2.92 16.51 15.02
N ILE A 271 -2.37 17.73 14.99
CA ILE A 271 -1.52 18.27 16.06
C ILE A 271 -2.28 18.29 17.40
N LYS A 272 -3.55 18.71 17.41
CA LYS A 272 -4.39 18.70 18.62
C LYS A 272 -4.69 17.28 19.11
N THR A 273 -4.85 16.33 18.22
CA THR A 273 -5.16 14.94 18.56
C THR A 273 -3.96 14.27 19.22
N PHE A 274 -2.78 14.35 18.59
CA PHE A 274 -1.58 13.68 19.08
C PHE A 274 -0.87 14.45 20.20
N GLY A 275 -0.90 15.77 20.20
CA GLY A 275 -0.35 16.63 21.27
C GLY A 275 1.16 16.86 21.20
N ALA A 276 1.87 16.26 20.25
CA ALA A 276 3.30 16.45 19.98
C ALA A 276 3.54 16.43 18.46
N ARG A 277 4.68 16.94 18.01
CA ARG A 277 5.13 16.86 16.62
C ARG A 277 6.44 16.10 16.56
N HIS A 278 6.57 15.23 15.58
CA HIS A 278 7.79 14.45 15.34
C HIS A 278 8.46 14.86 14.03
N PHE A 279 8.40 16.14 13.74
CA PHE A 279 9.05 16.78 12.59
C PHE A 279 9.39 18.24 12.92
N ASP A 280 10.46 18.74 12.35
CA ASP A 280 10.80 20.17 12.33
C ASP A 280 10.00 20.92 11.23
N HIS A 281 9.68 20.21 10.16
CA HIS A 281 8.81 20.59 9.03
C HIS A 281 8.24 19.33 8.40
N TYR A 282 7.15 19.50 7.63
CA TYR A 282 6.54 18.39 6.89
C TYR A 282 6.11 18.84 5.50
N ASP A 283 6.43 18.04 4.48
CA ASP A 283 6.15 18.36 3.09
C ASP A 283 5.23 17.28 2.48
N PHE A 284 3.97 17.62 2.21
CA PHE A 284 3.15 16.82 1.31
C PHE A 284 3.68 16.99 -0.11
N LEU A 285 4.06 15.90 -0.75
CA LEU A 285 4.51 15.85 -2.14
C LEU A 285 3.37 15.28 -2.98
N ASN A 286 2.58 16.14 -3.61
CA ASN A 286 1.36 15.74 -4.30
C ASN A 286 1.52 15.89 -5.82
N ALA A 287 1.32 14.80 -6.57
CA ALA A 287 1.26 14.77 -8.02
C ALA A 287 -0.20 14.64 -8.48
N ILE A 288 -0.72 15.65 -9.17
CA ILE A 288 -2.06 15.63 -9.77
C ILE A 288 -1.90 15.14 -11.21
N THR A 289 -2.16 13.85 -11.43
CA THR A 289 -1.78 13.16 -12.68
C THR A 289 -2.57 11.88 -12.88
N ASP A 290 -2.80 11.52 -14.15
CA ASP A 290 -3.26 10.20 -14.59
C ASP A 290 -2.16 9.43 -15.37
N LYS A 291 -0.92 9.96 -15.40
CA LYS A 291 0.21 9.43 -16.17
C LYS A 291 1.33 8.88 -15.30
N LEU A 292 1.67 9.58 -14.22
CA LEU A 292 2.60 9.07 -13.22
C LEU A 292 1.94 7.91 -12.47
N GLY A 293 2.68 6.85 -12.16
CA GLY A 293 2.12 5.71 -11.41
C GLY A 293 1.62 6.14 -10.03
N GLY A 294 0.45 5.64 -9.62
CA GLY A 294 -0.17 5.96 -8.34
C GLY A 294 0.72 5.64 -7.14
N ILE A 295 0.65 6.48 -6.11
CA ILE A 295 1.34 6.30 -4.84
C ILE A 295 0.58 7.00 -3.70
N GLY A 296 0.53 6.36 -2.53
CA GLY A 296 0.41 6.90 -1.20
C GLY A 296 1.53 6.23 -0.42
N LEU A 297 2.51 7.01 0.05
CA LEU A 297 3.66 6.47 0.76
C LEU A 297 4.15 7.47 1.80
N GLU A 298 4.20 6.96 3.01
CA GLU A 298 4.58 7.72 4.18
C GLU A 298 6.09 7.84 4.34
N HIS A 299 6.49 9.03 4.80
CA HIS A 299 7.83 9.35 5.26
C HIS A 299 7.75 10.13 6.57
N HIS A 300 8.85 10.19 7.32
CA HIS A 300 8.83 10.83 8.64
C HIS A 300 8.48 12.33 8.56
N ARG A 301 9.04 13.03 7.55
CA ARG A 301 8.89 14.48 7.37
C ARG A 301 8.31 14.87 6.03
N SER A 302 7.78 13.90 5.28
CA SER A 302 7.06 14.12 4.03
C SER A 302 6.12 12.96 3.74
N THR A 303 5.35 13.06 2.68
CA THR A 303 4.62 11.94 2.08
C THR A 303 4.51 12.15 0.59
N GLU A 304 4.55 11.05 -0.17
CA GLU A 304 4.29 11.01 -1.60
C GLU A 304 2.83 10.64 -1.83
N ILE A 305 2.11 11.50 -2.56
CA ILE A 305 0.70 11.27 -2.90
C ILE A 305 0.51 11.50 -4.40
N SER A 306 -0.25 10.63 -5.06
CA SER A 306 -0.84 10.91 -6.36
C SER A 306 -2.33 11.15 -6.22
N SER A 307 -2.81 12.18 -6.89
CA SER A 307 -4.22 12.56 -6.96
C SER A 307 -4.68 12.55 -8.41
N ASP A 308 -5.92 12.15 -8.66
CA ASP A 308 -6.49 12.20 -9.99
C ASP A 308 -6.67 13.65 -10.49
N PRO A 309 -6.59 13.90 -11.81
CA PRO A 309 -6.99 15.19 -12.38
C PRO A 309 -8.41 15.55 -11.95
N GLY A 310 -8.59 16.78 -11.48
CA GLY A 310 -9.86 17.25 -10.93
C GLY A 310 -9.99 17.14 -9.42
N ALA A 311 -9.19 16.31 -8.73
CA ALA A 311 -9.32 16.03 -7.30
C ALA A 311 -9.43 17.27 -6.40
N PHE A 312 -8.78 18.36 -6.77
CA PHE A 312 -8.81 19.61 -6.00
C PHE A 312 -9.75 20.68 -6.58
N ILE A 313 -9.92 20.73 -7.91
CA ILE A 313 -10.75 21.75 -8.56
C ILE A 313 -12.23 21.34 -8.66
N ASP A 314 -12.51 20.05 -8.67
CA ASP A 314 -13.85 19.45 -8.59
C ASP A 314 -13.98 18.60 -7.33
N TYR A 315 -13.62 19.21 -6.20
CA TYR A 315 -13.42 18.56 -4.91
C TYR A 315 -14.62 17.71 -4.44
N ASP A 316 -15.85 18.17 -4.71
CA ASP A 316 -17.04 17.49 -4.22
C ASP A 316 -17.32 16.16 -4.94
N ASN A 317 -16.86 16.00 -6.16
CA ASN A 317 -17.00 14.77 -6.95
C ASN A 317 -15.84 13.76 -6.73
N HIS A 318 -14.75 14.16 -6.05
CA HIS A 318 -13.56 13.34 -5.79
C HIS A 318 -13.42 12.98 -4.30
N ALA A 319 -14.52 12.53 -3.68
CA ALA A 319 -14.52 12.22 -2.24
C ALA A 319 -13.62 11.03 -1.87
N GLY A 320 -13.34 10.11 -2.81
CA GLY A 320 -12.50 8.93 -2.59
C GLY A 320 -11.03 9.25 -2.37
N ASP A 321 -10.53 10.37 -2.93
CA ASP A 321 -9.11 10.71 -2.92
C ASP A 321 -8.67 11.46 -1.65
N ARG A 322 -9.61 11.80 -0.77
CA ARG A 322 -9.34 12.68 0.37
C ARG A 322 -8.64 11.99 1.53
N ASN A 323 -8.97 10.71 1.77
CA ASN A 323 -8.50 9.98 2.95
C ASN A 323 -6.99 9.74 2.95
N VAL A 324 -6.35 9.69 1.79
CA VAL A 324 -4.90 9.48 1.69
C VAL A 324 -4.10 10.58 2.42
N PHE A 325 -4.52 11.85 2.36
CA PHE A 325 -3.80 12.95 3.01
C PHE A 325 -3.70 12.81 4.53
N PRO A 326 -4.81 12.67 5.27
CA PRO A 326 -4.72 12.45 6.71
C PRO A 326 -4.14 11.08 7.06
N HIS A 327 -4.32 10.03 6.24
CA HIS A 327 -3.73 8.72 6.46
C HIS A 327 -2.20 8.84 6.46
N GLU A 328 -1.61 9.32 5.38
CA GLU A 328 -0.16 9.46 5.24
C GLU A 328 0.44 10.44 6.27
N PHE A 329 -0.29 11.49 6.65
CA PHE A 329 0.19 12.42 7.66
C PHE A 329 0.29 11.80 9.06
N VAL A 330 -0.64 10.92 9.41
CA VAL A 330 -0.63 10.19 10.70
C VAL A 330 0.63 9.34 10.84
N HIS A 331 1.17 8.82 9.76
CA HIS A 331 2.37 8.00 9.79
C HIS A 331 3.60 8.71 10.35
N SER A 332 3.66 10.05 10.34
CA SER A 332 4.75 10.76 11.04
C SER A 332 4.80 10.38 12.53
N TRP A 333 3.65 10.06 13.13
CA TRP A 333 3.53 9.56 14.52
C TRP A 333 3.53 8.04 14.60
N ASP A 334 2.69 7.38 13.79
CA ASP A 334 2.50 5.93 13.79
C ASP A 334 3.23 5.29 12.61
N GLY A 335 4.25 4.51 12.89
CA GLY A 335 5.12 3.86 11.91
C GLY A 335 6.48 4.52 11.75
N LYS A 336 6.57 5.85 11.69
CA LYS A 336 7.86 6.54 11.56
C LYS A 336 8.47 6.88 12.92
N PHE A 337 7.82 7.69 13.76
CA PHE A 337 8.30 7.94 15.12
C PHE A 337 8.09 6.72 16.03
N ARG A 338 6.82 6.32 16.27
CA ARG A 338 6.52 5.06 16.94
C ARG A 338 6.59 3.95 15.90
N ARG A 339 7.69 3.23 15.87
CA ARG A 339 7.97 2.18 14.89
C ARG A 339 7.81 0.80 15.53
N PRO A 340 7.09 -0.16 14.90
CA PRO A 340 7.13 -1.55 15.37
C PRO A 340 8.55 -2.04 15.57
N ALA A 341 8.84 -2.66 16.71
CA ALA A 341 10.19 -3.12 17.04
C ALA A 341 10.76 -4.06 15.97
N GLY A 342 9.91 -4.90 15.36
CA GLY A 342 10.30 -5.80 14.28
C GLY A 342 10.59 -5.10 12.94
N GLN A 343 10.28 -3.81 12.80
CA GLN A 343 10.60 -2.99 11.63
C GLN A 343 11.73 -1.98 11.89
N ASN A 344 12.26 -1.94 13.10
CA ASN A 344 13.42 -1.11 13.44
C ASN A 344 14.71 -1.90 13.20
N VAL A 345 15.09 -2.06 11.95
CA VAL A 345 16.21 -2.89 11.51
C VAL A 345 17.49 -2.08 11.28
N ALA A 346 18.62 -2.78 11.17
CA ALA A 346 19.95 -2.16 11.03
C ALA A 346 20.23 -1.61 9.63
N ASP A 347 19.72 -2.26 8.61
CA ASP A 347 19.96 -1.95 7.20
C ASP A 347 18.79 -2.44 6.31
N PHE A 348 18.79 -2.03 5.03
CA PHE A 348 17.76 -2.37 4.06
C PHE A 348 17.90 -3.77 3.43
N ARG A 349 18.84 -4.58 3.90
CA ARG A 349 18.95 -6.00 3.58
C ARG A 349 18.17 -6.85 4.59
N THR A 350 18.09 -6.40 5.82
CA THR A 350 17.43 -7.12 6.91
C THR A 350 15.92 -7.18 6.71
N PRO A 351 15.31 -8.38 6.67
CA PRO A 351 13.86 -8.53 6.53
C PRO A 351 13.09 -7.83 7.64
N LEU A 352 11.99 -7.18 7.29
CA LEU A 352 11.05 -6.57 8.22
C LEU A 352 10.12 -7.63 8.81
N ASN A 353 9.85 -7.55 10.12
CA ASN A 353 8.76 -8.29 10.75
C ASN A 353 7.51 -7.41 10.82
N ASN A 354 6.47 -7.82 10.14
CA ASN A 354 5.24 -7.06 9.94
C ASN A 354 4.13 -7.37 10.95
N ASP A 355 4.40 -8.10 12.03
CA ASP A 355 3.40 -8.59 12.99
C ASP A 355 2.55 -7.51 13.66
N LEU A 356 2.96 -6.24 13.59
CA LEU A 356 2.25 -5.09 14.15
C LEU A 356 1.65 -4.16 13.08
N LEU A 357 1.50 -4.56 11.82
CA LEU A 357 0.84 -3.73 10.80
C LEU A 357 -0.63 -3.42 11.13
N TRP A 358 -1.29 -4.24 11.93
CA TRP A 358 -2.63 -3.93 12.43
C TRP A 358 -2.65 -2.72 13.41
N VAL A 359 -1.49 -2.34 13.98
CA VAL A 359 -1.29 -1.07 14.69
C VAL A 359 -0.83 -0.01 13.69
N TYR A 360 0.31 -0.23 13.05
CA TYR A 360 0.95 0.71 12.11
C TYR A 360 -0.06 1.24 11.08
N GLU A 361 -0.74 0.35 10.36
CA GLU A 361 -1.71 0.70 9.32
C GLU A 361 -3.14 0.80 9.86
N GLY A 362 -3.50 -0.10 10.77
CA GLY A 362 -4.87 -0.14 11.29
C GLY A 362 -5.23 1.08 12.13
N GLN A 363 -4.32 1.60 12.96
CA GLN A 363 -4.54 2.86 13.67
C GLN A 363 -4.42 4.06 12.73
N THR A 364 -3.50 4.02 11.79
CA THR A 364 -3.37 5.09 10.80
C THR A 364 -4.64 5.21 9.96
N GLN A 365 -5.23 4.10 9.52
CA GLN A 365 -6.51 4.10 8.82
C GLN A 365 -7.65 4.64 9.71
N PHE A 366 -7.66 4.28 10.99
CA PHE A 366 -8.63 4.82 11.95
C PHE A 366 -8.46 6.33 12.13
N TRP A 367 -7.24 6.81 12.37
CA TRP A 367 -6.98 8.24 12.57
C TRP A 367 -7.15 9.05 11.29
N GLY A 368 -6.74 8.52 10.13
CA GLY A 368 -6.97 9.15 8.84
C GLY A 368 -8.46 9.41 8.61
N TRP A 369 -9.29 8.41 8.86
CA TRP A 369 -10.74 8.52 8.77
C TRP A 369 -11.32 9.54 9.77
N VAL A 370 -10.84 9.57 11.02
CA VAL A 370 -11.25 10.54 12.05
C VAL A 370 -10.82 11.96 11.67
N LEU A 371 -9.58 12.14 11.21
CA LEU A 371 -9.04 13.46 10.88
C LEU A 371 -9.67 14.05 9.62
N GLU A 372 -10.05 13.23 8.65
CA GLU A 372 -10.83 13.66 7.48
C GLU A 372 -12.14 14.35 7.92
N ALA A 373 -12.87 13.74 8.87
CA ALA A 373 -14.06 14.33 9.45
C ALA A 373 -13.76 15.61 10.24
N ARG A 374 -12.77 15.57 11.15
CA ARG A 374 -12.42 16.70 12.03
C ARG A 374 -11.87 17.89 11.24
N GLY A 375 -11.14 17.65 10.19
CA GLY A 375 -10.64 18.65 9.24
C GLY A 375 -11.76 19.28 8.40
N GLY A 376 -12.92 18.62 8.32
CA GLY A 376 -14.01 19.04 7.44
C GLY A 376 -13.69 18.82 5.96
N MET A 377 -12.78 17.89 5.67
CA MET A 377 -12.47 17.49 4.29
C MET A 377 -13.68 16.78 3.67
N SER A 378 -14.38 15.98 4.47
CA SER A 378 -15.65 15.35 4.13
C SER A 378 -16.73 15.62 5.20
N PRO A 379 -18.01 15.71 4.81
CA PRO A 379 -19.11 15.82 5.77
C PRO A 379 -19.19 14.57 6.67
N LYS A 380 -19.59 14.75 7.93
CA LYS A 380 -19.78 13.62 8.87
C LYS A 380 -20.64 12.50 8.29
N GLN A 381 -21.73 12.82 7.57
CA GLN A 381 -22.59 11.79 6.97
C GLN A 381 -21.83 10.95 5.94
N HIS A 382 -20.97 11.57 5.12
CA HIS A 382 -20.11 10.82 4.21
C HIS A 382 -19.20 9.84 4.95
N MET A 383 -18.60 10.25 6.07
CA MET A 383 -17.75 9.37 6.89
C MET A 383 -18.53 8.20 7.50
N LEU A 384 -19.79 8.41 7.89
CA LEU A 384 -20.68 7.33 8.33
C LEU A 384 -21.05 6.38 7.18
N ASP A 385 -21.29 6.93 6.00
CA ASP A 385 -21.59 6.15 4.79
C ASP A 385 -20.38 5.28 4.39
N VAL A 386 -19.16 5.82 4.44
CA VAL A 386 -17.91 5.07 4.21
C VAL A 386 -17.74 3.95 5.25
N LEU A 387 -17.94 4.25 6.53
CA LEU A 387 -17.85 3.24 7.59
C LEU A 387 -18.88 2.12 7.41
N ALA A 388 -20.09 2.42 6.89
CA ALA A 388 -21.08 1.40 6.55
C ALA A 388 -20.58 0.46 5.45
N LEU A 389 -19.91 1.00 4.41
CA LEU A 389 -19.31 0.20 3.33
C LEU A 389 -18.18 -0.67 3.85
N TYR A 390 -17.29 -0.12 4.66
CA TYR A 390 -16.17 -0.85 5.29
C TYR A 390 -16.68 -2.00 6.15
N ALA A 391 -17.61 -1.73 7.05
CA ALA A 391 -18.20 -2.72 7.94
C ALA A 391 -18.89 -3.85 7.18
N ALA A 392 -19.72 -3.52 6.20
CA ALA A 392 -20.44 -4.50 5.40
C ALA A 392 -19.52 -5.32 4.50
N GLY A 393 -18.50 -4.69 3.90
CA GLY A 393 -17.50 -5.36 3.08
C GLY A 393 -16.70 -6.40 3.89
N GLN A 394 -16.22 -6.01 5.08
CA GLN A 394 -15.49 -6.92 5.96
C GLN A 394 -16.38 -8.06 6.49
N ASP A 395 -17.65 -7.79 6.79
CA ASP A 395 -18.57 -8.81 7.31
C ASP A 395 -18.97 -9.86 6.26
N GLN A 396 -18.91 -9.52 4.98
CA GLN A 396 -19.19 -10.46 3.88
C GLN A 396 -17.96 -11.26 3.44
N ALA A 397 -16.75 -10.84 3.82
CA ALA A 397 -15.52 -11.52 3.44
C ALA A 397 -15.32 -12.79 4.26
N ARG A 398 -15.46 -13.97 3.62
CA ARG A 398 -15.38 -15.29 4.24
C ARG A 398 -13.97 -15.76 4.59
N GLY A 399 -12.96 -15.05 4.14
CA GLY A 399 -11.56 -15.36 4.45
C GLY A 399 -11.26 -15.41 5.96
N ARG A 400 -12.04 -14.69 6.76
CA ARG A 400 -11.93 -14.68 8.21
C ARG A 400 -12.29 -16.01 8.88
N ASP A 401 -13.00 -16.89 8.19
CA ASP A 401 -13.35 -18.23 8.70
C ASP A 401 -12.12 -19.15 8.88
N TRP A 402 -11.02 -18.88 8.16
CA TRP A 402 -9.84 -19.73 8.18
C TRP A 402 -8.53 -18.98 8.45
N ARG A 403 -8.48 -17.68 8.18
CA ARG A 403 -7.26 -16.87 8.25
C ARG A 403 -7.41 -15.75 9.27
N PRO A 404 -6.58 -15.70 10.36
CA PRO A 404 -6.62 -14.61 11.33
C PRO A 404 -6.13 -13.29 10.72
N LEU A 405 -6.47 -12.16 11.35
CA LEU A 405 -6.00 -10.84 10.90
C LEU A 405 -4.47 -10.74 10.92
N LEU A 406 -3.85 -11.27 11.97
CA LEU A 406 -2.40 -11.26 12.12
C LEU A 406 -1.69 -11.86 10.90
N ASP A 407 -2.21 -12.93 10.32
CA ASP A 407 -1.56 -13.55 9.16
C ASP A 407 -1.62 -12.65 7.92
N THR A 408 -2.61 -11.76 7.80
CA THR A 408 -2.70 -10.82 6.66
C THR A 408 -1.59 -9.77 6.66
N THR A 409 -0.90 -9.56 7.79
CA THR A 409 0.27 -8.67 7.87
C THR A 409 1.46 -9.16 7.04
N ASN A 410 1.42 -10.43 6.60
CA ASN A 410 2.41 -10.99 5.68
C ASN A 410 2.08 -10.74 4.20
N ASP A 411 0.93 -10.17 3.88
CA ASP A 411 0.47 -9.99 2.50
C ASP A 411 1.41 -9.12 1.64
N PRO A 412 2.04 -8.06 2.14
CA PRO A 412 3.02 -7.32 1.36
C PRO A 412 4.16 -8.20 0.83
N ILE A 413 4.56 -9.23 1.59
CA ILE A 413 5.59 -10.21 1.20
C ILE A 413 4.99 -11.31 0.30
N ILE A 414 3.82 -11.87 0.68
CA ILE A 414 3.19 -13.00 -0.02
C ILE A 414 2.70 -12.58 -1.40
N GLN A 415 2.05 -11.43 -1.49
CA GLN A 415 1.33 -10.99 -2.66
C GLN A 415 2.11 -9.96 -3.47
N ASN A 416 2.99 -9.21 -2.82
CA ASN A 416 3.67 -8.05 -3.41
C ASN A 416 2.64 -7.14 -4.12
N ARG A 417 1.55 -6.79 -3.41
CA ARG A 417 0.42 -5.96 -3.85
C ARG A 417 -0.26 -6.42 -5.15
N ARG A 418 -0.11 -7.71 -5.55
CA ARG A 418 -0.78 -8.25 -6.73
C ARG A 418 -2.23 -8.65 -6.39
N PRO A 419 -3.20 -8.36 -7.28
CA PRO A 419 -4.57 -8.81 -7.10
C PRO A 419 -4.65 -10.34 -6.97
N GLN A 420 -5.38 -10.82 -5.96
CA GLN A 420 -5.54 -12.24 -5.68
C GLN A 420 -6.87 -12.78 -6.22
N PRO A 421 -6.91 -14.01 -6.76
CA PRO A 421 -8.17 -14.65 -7.09
C PRO A 421 -8.98 -14.88 -5.81
N TRP A 422 -10.30 -14.63 -5.85
CA TRP A 422 -11.20 -14.82 -4.71
C TRP A 422 -10.77 -14.05 -3.46
N GLY A 423 -10.42 -12.76 -3.60
CA GLY A 423 -9.89 -11.92 -2.52
C GLY A 423 -10.76 -11.91 -1.26
N SER A 424 -12.10 -12.04 -1.37
CA SER A 424 -13.02 -12.14 -0.24
C SER A 424 -12.82 -13.42 0.61
N TYR A 425 -12.17 -14.46 0.07
CA TYR A 425 -11.82 -15.69 0.78
C TYR A 425 -10.34 -15.75 1.15
N GLN A 426 -9.46 -15.25 0.31
CA GLN A 426 -8.03 -15.22 0.61
C GLN A 426 -7.68 -14.17 1.68
N ARG A 427 -8.46 -13.12 1.83
CA ARG A 427 -8.17 -11.88 2.55
C ARG A 427 -6.98 -11.14 1.89
N ASN A 428 -6.98 -9.84 1.94
CA ASN A 428 -5.90 -9.05 1.35
C ASN A 428 -5.71 -7.79 2.18
N GLU A 429 -4.57 -7.69 2.87
CA GLU A 429 -4.17 -6.52 3.66
C GLU A 429 -5.30 -5.98 4.56
N ASN A 430 -6.09 -6.91 5.13
CA ASN A 430 -7.28 -6.56 5.91
C ASN A 430 -6.95 -5.76 7.17
N TYR A 431 -5.68 -5.74 7.57
CA TYR A 431 -5.20 -4.99 8.73
C TYR A 431 -5.48 -3.47 8.64
N TYR A 432 -5.68 -2.90 7.42
CA TYR A 432 -6.15 -1.52 7.26
C TYR A 432 -7.58 -1.34 7.77
N VAL A 433 -8.53 -1.88 7.03
CA VAL A 433 -9.96 -1.61 7.27
C VAL A 433 -10.48 -2.35 8.50
N GLU A 434 -10.08 -3.60 8.70
CA GLU A 434 -10.48 -4.34 9.89
C GLU A 434 -9.77 -3.81 11.14
N GLY A 435 -8.52 -3.33 10.99
CA GLY A 435 -7.82 -2.60 12.03
C GLY A 435 -8.60 -1.36 12.47
N LEU A 436 -9.08 -0.54 11.52
CA LEU A 436 -9.96 0.59 11.83
C LEU A 436 -11.16 0.16 12.69
N LEU A 437 -11.83 -0.95 12.35
CA LEU A 437 -12.99 -1.44 13.11
C LEU A 437 -12.61 -1.89 14.54
N ILE A 438 -11.44 -2.51 14.72
CA ILE A 438 -10.91 -2.90 16.03
C ILE A 438 -10.63 -1.66 16.89
N TRP A 439 -9.99 -0.63 16.33
CA TRP A 439 -9.68 0.60 17.05
C TRP A 439 -10.94 1.43 17.35
N LEU A 440 -11.95 1.40 16.47
CA LEU A 440 -13.27 1.96 16.76
C LEU A 440 -13.94 1.25 17.95
N GLU A 441 -13.79 -0.07 18.05
CA GLU A 441 -14.32 -0.82 19.19
C GLU A 441 -13.58 -0.48 20.48
N ALA A 442 -12.25 -0.31 20.42
CA ALA A 442 -11.45 0.13 21.57
C ALA A 442 -11.89 1.54 22.05
N ASP A 443 -12.09 2.50 21.13
CA ASP A 443 -12.62 3.83 21.48
C ASP A 443 -13.98 3.74 22.17
N ALA A 444 -14.88 2.93 21.63
CA ALA A 444 -16.22 2.77 22.19
C ALA A 444 -16.21 2.14 23.60
N ILE A 445 -15.36 1.14 23.84
CA ILE A 445 -15.16 0.52 25.17
C ILE A 445 -14.66 1.57 26.16
N ILE A 446 -13.60 2.31 25.81
CA ILE A 446 -13.04 3.36 26.68
C ILE A 446 -14.08 4.45 26.98
N ARG A 447 -14.76 4.97 25.96
CA ARG A 447 -15.77 6.03 26.14
C ARG A 447 -16.93 5.57 27.03
N ARG A 448 -17.45 4.38 26.81
CA ARG A 448 -18.53 3.84 27.62
C ARG A 448 -18.10 3.60 29.07
N GLY A 449 -16.92 3.01 29.27
CA GLY A 449 -16.38 2.74 30.61
C GLY A 449 -16.03 4.00 31.40
N THR A 450 -15.81 5.13 30.72
CA THR A 450 -15.45 6.41 31.35
C THR A 450 -16.56 7.48 31.25
N ALA A 451 -17.78 7.10 30.87
CA ALA A 451 -18.87 8.04 30.60
C ALA A 451 -18.44 9.18 29.64
N ASN A 452 -17.76 8.81 28.55
CA ASN A 452 -17.21 9.68 27.51
C ASN A 452 -16.11 10.67 27.97
N LYS A 453 -15.53 10.48 29.15
CA LYS A 453 -14.44 11.34 29.64
C LYS A 453 -13.09 11.02 28.98
N ARG A 454 -12.89 9.79 28.51
CA ARG A 454 -11.70 9.32 27.80
C ARG A 454 -12.09 8.59 26.52
N GLY A 455 -11.16 8.47 25.60
CA GLY A 455 -11.29 7.75 24.34
C GLY A 455 -9.92 7.45 23.74
N MET A 456 -9.89 7.03 22.48
CA MET A 456 -8.63 6.79 21.77
C MET A 456 -7.77 8.05 21.61
N ASP A 457 -8.33 9.25 21.73
CA ASP A 457 -7.54 10.48 21.80
C ASP A 457 -6.59 10.51 23.01
N ASP A 458 -6.99 9.94 24.15
CA ASP A 458 -6.11 9.83 25.33
C ASP A 458 -5.02 8.79 25.11
N PHE A 459 -5.34 7.71 24.39
CA PHE A 459 -4.34 6.75 23.94
C PHE A 459 -3.33 7.42 22.98
N ALA A 460 -3.81 8.15 21.99
CA ALA A 460 -2.96 8.82 21.01
C ALA A 460 -1.94 9.75 21.68
N ARG A 461 -2.39 10.55 22.65
CA ARG A 461 -1.48 11.42 23.41
C ARG A 461 -0.49 10.65 24.29
N ALA A 462 -0.91 9.58 24.92
CA ALA A 462 -0.05 8.78 25.78
C ALA A 462 0.98 7.96 24.98
N PHE A 463 0.60 7.47 23.78
CA PHE A 463 1.43 6.60 22.98
C PHE A 463 2.28 7.35 21.96
N PHE A 464 1.68 8.30 21.25
CA PHE A 464 2.34 9.07 20.20
C PHE A 464 2.79 10.47 20.66
N GLY A 465 2.08 11.09 21.60
CA GLY A 465 2.30 12.47 22.05
C GLY A 465 3.45 12.65 23.05
N VAL A 466 4.48 11.80 22.98
CA VAL A 466 5.68 11.84 23.85
C VAL A 466 6.87 12.41 23.09
N ARG A 467 7.83 13.06 23.79
CA ARG A 467 9.06 13.59 23.20
C ARG A 467 8.81 14.60 22.06
N ASP A 468 7.99 15.61 22.30
CA ASP A 468 7.72 16.68 21.31
C ASP A 468 9.02 17.24 20.71
N GLY A 469 9.06 17.34 19.38
CA GLY A 469 10.23 17.78 18.61
C GLY A 469 11.26 16.69 18.30
N ASP A 470 11.14 15.50 18.88
CA ASP A 470 12.00 14.34 18.55
C ASP A 470 11.47 13.65 17.28
N TRP A 471 12.26 13.65 16.22
CA TRP A 471 11.98 12.95 14.96
C TRP A 471 12.92 11.75 14.72
N GLY A 472 13.48 11.19 15.79
CA GLY A 472 14.09 9.86 15.78
C GLY A 472 13.05 8.73 15.82
N ASN A 473 13.52 7.51 16.01
CA ASN A 473 12.66 6.34 16.14
C ASN A 473 12.47 5.96 17.62
N LEU A 474 11.23 5.71 18.02
CA LEU A 474 10.90 5.15 19.33
C LEU A 474 10.17 3.83 19.15
N PRO A 475 10.89 2.69 19.08
CA PRO A 475 10.28 1.39 18.83
C PRO A 475 9.26 0.99 19.90
N TYR A 476 8.29 0.16 19.49
CA TYR A 476 7.28 -0.38 20.40
C TYR A 476 6.97 -1.86 20.10
N THR A 477 6.44 -2.52 21.11
CA THR A 477 5.96 -3.90 21.08
C THR A 477 4.45 -3.95 21.29
N ARG A 478 3.84 -5.12 21.10
CA ARG A 478 2.42 -5.35 21.42
C ARG A 478 2.12 -5.09 22.91
N ASP A 479 3.06 -5.42 23.79
CA ASP A 479 2.90 -5.20 25.23
C ASP A 479 2.88 -3.70 25.58
N ASP A 480 3.62 -2.86 24.87
CA ASP A 480 3.56 -1.39 25.04
C ASP A 480 2.19 -0.84 24.66
N VAL A 481 1.57 -1.38 23.60
CA VAL A 481 0.21 -1.03 23.18
C VAL A 481 -0.79 -1.41 24.28
N ILE A 482 -0.72 -2.65 24.79
CA ILE A 482 -1.58 -3.15 25.87
C ILE A 482 -1.41 -2.33 27.14
N ALA A 483 -0.17 -2.04 27.52
CA ALA A 483 0.14 -1.24 28.71
C ALA A 483 -0.44 0.18 28.61
N THR A 484 -0.32 0.81 27.44
CA THR A 484 -0.88 2.15 27.20
C THR A 484 -2.41 2.15 27.22
N LEU A 485 -3.05 1.17 26.60
CA LEU A 485 -4.51 1.00 26.67
C LEU A 485 -4.99 0.84 28.11
N ASN A 486 -4.31 0.02 28.92
CA ASN A 486 -4.62 -0.16 30.34
C ASN A 486 -4.42 1.12 31.17
N ALA A 487 -3.42 1.93 30.85
CA ALA A 487 -3.20 3.22 31.52
C ALA A 487 -4.33 4.22 31.20
N VAL A 488 -4.90 4.16 29.98
CA VAL A 488 -6.04 4.98 29.60
C VAL A 488 -7.33 4.47 30.25
N TYR A 489 -7.60 3.18 30.15
CA TYR A 489 -8.77 2.55 30.75
C TYR A 489 -8.46 1.07 31.07
N PRO A 490 -8.47 0.66 32.34
CA PRO A 490 -8.24 -0.74 32.73
C PRO A 490 -9.30 -1.68 32.12
N ASN A 491 -8.84 -2.64 31.33
CA ASN A 491 -9.67 -3.66 30.70
C ASN A 491 -8.79 -4.88 30.33
N ASP A 492 -9.38 -6.02 30.04
CA ASP A 492 -8.64 -7.18 29.51
C ASP A 492 -8.29 -6.96 28.00
N TRP A 493 -7.37 -6.03 27.77
CA TRP A 493 -6.92 -5.70 26.43
C TRP A 493 -6.14 -6.83 25.75
N ALA A 494 -5.49 -7.69 26.54
CA ALA A 494 -4.78 -8.84 25.99
C ALA A 494 -5.76 -9.84 25.33
N SER A 495 -6.84 -10.19 26.02
CA SER A 495 -7.89 -11.04 25.45
C SER A 495 -8.63 -10.35 24.31
N PHE A 496 -8.92 -9.03 24.46
CA PHE A 496 -9.53 -8.23 23.41
C PHE A 496 -8.75 -8.32 22.08
N LEU A 497 -7.44 -8.12 22.11
CA LEU A 497 -6.58 -8.18 20.92
C LEU A 497 -6.41 -9.61 20.41
N ARG A 498 -6.21 -10.59 21.29
CA ARG A 498 -6.14 -12.01 20.90
C ARG A 498 -7.36 -12.43 20.09
N ASP A 499 -8.56 -12.10 20.56
CA ASP A 499 -9.81 -12.55 19.96
C ASP A 499 -10.11 -11.87 18.61
N ARG A 500 -9.49 -10.71 18.33
CA ARG A 500 -9.72 -9.93 17.10
C ARG A 500 -8.57 -10.01 16.09
N VAL A 501 -7.36 -10.13 16.59
CA VAL A 501 -6.15 -10.12 15.76
C VAL A 501 -5.66 -11.55 15.49
N ASP A 502 -5.58 -12.40 16.55
CA ASP A 502 -4.94 -13.71 16.45
C ASP A 502 -5.95 -14.84 16.15
N ALA A 503 -7.22 -14.64 16.48
CA ALA A 503 -8.24 -15.65 16.28
C ALA A 503 -8.93 -15.54 14.92
N VAL A 504 -9.38 -16.70 14.40
CA VAL A 504 -10.36 -16.73 13.31
C VAL A 504 -11.76 -16.53 13.88
N ALA A 505 -12.67 -15.94 13.10
CA ALA A 505 -14.05 -15.70 13.49
C ALA A 505 -14.98 -15.62 12.27
N PRO A 506 -16.25 -16.05 12.39
CA PRO A 506 -17.18 -16.07 11.27
C PRO A 506 -17.69 -14.68 10.85
N ARG A 507 -17.47 -13.65 11.66
CA ARG A 507 -17.94 -12.28 11.45
C ARG A 507 -16.83 -11.28 11.70
N ALA A 508 -16.90 -10.13 11.01
CA ALA A 508 -16.02 -8.99 11.27
C ALA A 508 -16.25 -8.39 12.68
N PRO A 509 -15.29 -7.63 13.24
CA PRO A 509 -15.42 -7.00 14.56
C PRO A 509 -16.33 -5.76 14.50
N LEU A 510 -17.64 -5.97 14.41
CA LEU A 510 -18.64 -4.91 14.27
C LEU A 510 -19.16 -4.35 15.61
N ALA A 511 -18.73 -4.91 16.73
CA ALA A 511 -19.21 -4.47 18.05
C ALA A 511 -18.95 -2.98 18.32
N GLY A 512 -17.85 -2.44 17.79
CA GLY A 512 -17.52 -1.03 17.87
C GLY A 512 -18.62 -0.11 17.32
N ILE A 513 -19.29 -0.49 16.25
CA ILE A 513 -20.39 0.27 15.64
C ILE A 513 -21.57 0.36 16.62
N THR A 514 -22.01 -0.79 17.15
CA THR A 514 -23.16 -0.84 18.09
C THR A 514 -22.82 -0.12 19.41
N LEU A 515 -21.63 -0.37 19.95
CA LEU A 515 -21.16 0.29 21.17
C LEU A 515 -21.04 1.81 20.96
N SER A 516 -20.78 2.25 19.74
CA SER A 516 -20.66 3.68 19.39
C SER A 516 -22.00 4.37 19.14
N GLY A 517 -23.12 3.66 19.24
CA GLY A 517 -24.47 4.23 19.12
C GLY A 517 -25.06 4.19 17.72
N TYR A 518 -24.57 3.27 16.87
CA TYR A 518 -25.08 3.05 15.52
C TYR A 518 -25.34 1.57 15.25
N GLU A 519 -26.15 1.28 14.26
CA GLU A 519 -26.48 -0.06 13.80
C GLU A 519 -26.25 -0.15 12.30
N LEU A 520 -25.55 -1.20 11.83
CA LEU A 520 -25.44 -1.52 10.42
C LEU A 520 -26.74 -2.17 9.93
N ARG A 521 -27.43 -1.47 9.04
CA ARG A 521 -28.64 -1.93 8.36
C ARG A 521 -28.46 -1.95 6.85
N TYR A 522 -29.37 -2.64 6.17
CA TYR A 522 -29.41 -2.66 4.70
C TYR A 522 -30.74 -2.10 4.21
N THR A 523 -30.65 -1.24 3.19
CA THR A 523 -31.79 -0.65 2.48
C THR A 523 -31.74 -1.01 1.01
N ASP A 524 -32.76 -0.66 0.27
CA ASP A 524 -32.83 -0.86 -1.20
C ASP A 524 -32.20 0.30 -1.98
N GLU A 525 -31.74 1.35 -1.32
CA GLU A 525 -31.05 2.48 -1.93
C GLU A 525 -29.59 2.59 -1.45
N PRO A 526 -28.63 2.84 -2.38
CA PRO A 526 -27.24 3.06 -2.01
C PRO A 526 -27.07 4.37 -1.23
N ASN A 527 -26.14 4.38 -0.27
CA ASN A 527 -25.75 5.60 0.44
C ASN A 527 -24.95 6.55 -0.45
N ASN A 528 -24.68 7.79 0.03
CA ASN A 528 -24.02 8.79 -0.81
C ASN A 528 -22.55 8.46 -1.12
N ALA A 529 -21.83 7.80 -0.21
CA ALA A 529 -20.46 7.35 -0.48
C ALA A 529 -20.45 6.26 -1.57
N ALA A 530 -21.36 5.28 -1.52
CA ALA A 530 -21.48 4.28 -2.56
C ALA A 530 -21.77 4.91 -3.93
N LYS A 531 -22.65 5.92 -3.99
CA LYS A 531 -22.94 6.68 -5.23
C LYS A 531 -21.72 7.45 -5.74
N ALA A 532 -20.93 8.03 -4.84
CA ALA A 532 -19.72 8.76 -5.20
C ALA A 532 -18.62 7.81 -5.73
N PHE A 533 -18.39 6.69 -5.06
CA PHE A 533 -17.41 5.68 -5.51
C PHE A 533 -17.78 5.02 -6.83
N ALA A 534 -19.08 4.81 -7.11
CA ALA A 534 -19.52 4.28 -8.40
C ALA A 534 -19.21 5.21 -9.56
N LYS A 535 -19.14 6.54 -9.36
CA LYS A 535 -18.78 7.51 -10.41
C LYS A 535 -17.30 7.49 -10.75
N GLY A 536 -16.43 7.29 -9.77
CA GLY A 536 -14.97 7.29 -9.93
C GLY A 536 -14.34 5.90 -10.06
N GLY A 537 -15.10 4.83 -9.79
CA GLY A 537 -14.59 3.47 -9.73
C GLY A 537 -14.74 2.66 -11.03
N PRO A 538 -14.08 1.51 -11.10
CA PRO A 538 -14.17 0.60 -12.25
C PRO A 538 -15.53 -0.11 -12.38
N ALA A 539 -16.34 -0.14 -11.31
CA ALA A 539 -17.63 -0.82 -11.29
C ALA A 539 -18.75 0.14 -11.69
N ASN A 540 -19.53 -0.23 -12.73
CA ASN A 540 -20.74 0.49 -13.15
C ASN A 540 -21.94 0.18 -12.25
N ALA A 541 -21.99 -1.05 -11.69
CA ALA A 541 -23.09 -1.48 -10.83
C ALA A 541 -22.55 -2.35 -9.67
N ASP A 542 -23.07 -2.12 -8.47
CA ASP A 542 -22.68 -2.85 -7.27
C ASP A 542 -23.86 -3.65 -6.69
N PHE A 543 -23.76 -4.97 -6.78
CA PHE A 543 -24.67 -5.94 -6.18
C PHE A 543 -23.98 -6.82 -5.14
N ASN A 544 -22.81 -6.39 -4.62
CA ASN A 544 -22.03 -7.16 -3.65
C ASN A 544 -22.86 -7.56 -2.43
N TYR A 545 -23.69 -6.65 -1.92
CA TYR A 545 -24.49 -6.92 -0.71
C TYR A 545 -25.80 -7.67 -0.97
N SER A 546 -26.20 -7.81 -2.25
CA SER A 546 -27.36 -8.59 -2.66
C SER A 546 -26.93 -9.96 -3.19
N LEU A 547 -26.35 -9.99 -4.38
CA LEU A 547 -25.99 -11.21 -5.10
C LEU A 547 -24.54 -11.63 -4.89
N GLY A 548 -23.69 -10.73 -4.40
CA GLY A 548 -22.27 -10.97 -4.15
C GLY A 548 -21.38 -10.73 -5.35
N PHE A 549 -21.69 -9.74 -6.22
CA PHE A 549 -20.82 -9.34 -7.32
C PHE A 549 -20.95 -7.84 -7.67
N SER A 550 -19.91 -7.31 -8.30
CA SER A 550 -19.91 -6.02 -9.00
C SER A 550 -19.83 -6.25 -10.51
N VAL A 551 -20.26 -5.25 -11.29
CA VAL A 551 -20.22 -5.29 -12.77
C VAL A 551 -19.50 -4.05 -13.28
N ASP A 552 -18.56 -4.24 -14.21
CA ASP A 552 -17.82 -3.15 -14.84
C ASP A 552 -18.58 -2.53 -16.03
N LYS A 553 -17.97 -1.52 -16.67
CA LYS A 553 -18.54 -0.83 -17.84
C LYS A 553 -18.75 -1.74 -19.06
N ASP A 554 -18.03 -2.86 -19.14
CA ASP A 554 -18.09 -3.83 -20.24
C ASP A 554 -19.03 -5.01 -19.91
N ALA A 555 -19.92 -4.84 -18.92
CA ALA A 555 -20.86 -5.85 -18.42
C ALA A 555 -20.17 -7.10 -17.83
N LYS A 556 -18.90 -7.01 -17.42
CA LYS A 556 -18.17 -8.13 -16.82
C LYS A 556 -18.23 -8.07 -15.31
N LEU A 557 -18.30 -9.25 -14.70
CA LEU A 557 -18.20 -9.37 -13.26
C LEU A 557 -16.78 -8.98 -12.79
N GLY A 558 -16.67 -7.89 -12.05
CA GLY A 558 -15.40 -7.40 -11.49
C GLY A 558 -14.95 -8.24 -10.31
N SER A 559 -15.85 -8.51 -9.37
CA SER A 559 -15.65 -9.40 -8.23
C SER A 559 -16.81 -10.35 -8.08
N VAL A 560 -16.57 -11.53 -7.48
CA VAL A 560 -17.61 -12.44 -6.99
C VAL A 560 -17.20 -12.87 -5.59
N LEU A 561 -18.07 -12.64 -4.61
CA LEU A 561 -17.80 -12.94 -3.21
C LEU A 561 -17.95 -14.46 -2.95
N TRP A 562 -16.99 -15.03 -2.24
CA TRP A 562 -17.00 -16.45 -1.88
C TRP A 562 -18.22 -16.80 -1.03
N GLY A 563 -18.91 -17.88 -1.41
CA GLY A 563 -20.11 -18.35 -0.72
C GLY A 563 -21.38 -17.51 -0.95
N SER A 564 -21.31 -16.46 -1.80
CA SER A 564 -22.46 -15.64 -2.16
C SER A 564 -23.46 -16.39 -3.07
N PRO A 565 -24.67 -15.85 -3.28
CA PRO A 565 -25.61 -16.39 -4.25
C PRO A 565 -25.02 -16.56 -5.67
N ALA A 566 -24.21 -15.62 -6.13
CA ALA A 566 -23.53 -15.69 -7.43
C ALA A 566 -22.45 -16.80 -7.45
N PHE A 567 -21.65 -16.91 -6.39
CA PHE A 567 -20.68 -17.99 -6.25
C PHE A 567 -21.36 -19.37 -6.30
N ASN A 568 -22.45 -19.54 -5.56
CA ASN A 568 -23.21 -20.79 -5.51
C ASN A 568 -23.87 -21.15 -6.87
N ALA A 569 -24.13 -20.13 -7.70
CA ALA A 569 -24.56 -20.31 -9.09
C ALA A 569 -23.39 -20.52 -10.07
N ALA A 570 -22.16 -20.75 -9.58
CA ALA A 570 -20.93 -20.98 -10.36
C ALA A 570 -20.52 -19.80 -11.27
N LEU A 571 -20.84 -18.57 -10.89
CA LEU A 571 -20.33 -17.34 -11.50
C LEU A 571 -18.93 -17.02 -10.95
N ARG A 572 -18.13 -16.31 -11.76
CA ARG A 572 -16.78 -15.87 -11.42
C ARG A 572 -16.42 -14.51 -12.03
N SER A 573 -15.40 -13.89 -11.50
CA SER A 573 -14.81 -12.67 -12.07
C SER A 573 -14.43 -12.86 -13.55
N GLY A 574 -14.70 -11.87 -14.37
CA GLY A 574 -14.51 -11.87 -15.82
C GLY A 574 -15.62 -12.51 -16.66
N ASP A 575 -16.66 -13.08 -16.04
CA ASP A 575 -17.87 -13.49 -16.76
C ASP A 575 -18.61 -12.26 -17.28
N GLU A 576 -19.05 -12.26 -18.54
CA GLU A 576 -19.78 -11.17 -19.18
C GLU A 576 -21.30 -11.46 -19.13
N ILE A 577 -22.09 -10.53 -18.56
CA ILE A 577 -23.54 -10.64 -18.54
C ILE A 577 -24.10 -10.18 -19.89
N VAL A 578 -24.68 -11.10 -20.67
CA VAL A 578 -25.32 -10.78 -21.95
C VAL A 578 -26.78 -10.37 -21.72
N ALA A 579 -27.49 -11.08 -20.85
CA ALA A 579 -28.91 -10.80 -20.61
C ALA A 579 -29.31 -11.15 -19.16
N VAL A 580 -30.36 -10.48 -18.67
CA VAL A 580 -31.06 -10.74 -17.41
C VAL A 580 -32.49 -11.15 -17.74
N GLY A 581 -32.82 -12.43 -17.54
CA GLY A 581 -34.08 -13.00 -18.06
C GLY A 581 -34.16 -12.89 -19.58
N GLU A 582 -35.19 -12.24 -20.10
CA GLU A 582 -35.39 -12.00 -21.52
C GLU A 582 -34.89 -10.62 -22.00
N ARG A 583 -34.29 -9.83 -21.08
CA ARG A 583 -33.81 -8.46 -21.37
C ARG A 583 -32.29 -8.44 -21.55
N ALA A 584 -31.79 -7.65 -22.50
CA ALA A 584 -30.38 -7.35 -22.57
C ALA A 584 -29.87 -6.78 -21.25
N TRP A 585 -28.59 -6.97 -20.96
CA TRP A 585 -27.97 -6.44 -19.75
C TRP A 585 -28.23 -4.93 -19.59
N SER A 586 -28.69 -4.58 -18.42
CA SER A 586 -28.68 -3.23 -17.87
C SER A 586 -28.76 -3.31 -16.34
N GLU A 587 -28.30 -2.30 -15.63
CA GLU A 587 -28.41 -2.23 -14.18
C GLU A 587 -29.89 -2.30 -13.74
N ASP A 588 -30.79 -1.61 -14.46
CA ASP A 588 -32.23 -1.63 -14.18
C ASP A 588 -32.86 -3.01 -14.38
N ALA A 589 -32.45 -3.74 -15.44
CA ALA A 589 -32.93 -5.10 -15.66
C ALA A 589 -32.54 -6.02 -14.49
N MET A 590 -31.32 -5.84 -13.94
CA MET A 590 -30.88 -6.60 -12.77
C MET A 590 -31.62 -6.20 -11.50
N LYS A 591 -31.82 -4.90 -11.25
CA LYS A 591 -32.62 -4.44 -10.10
C LYS A 591 -34.04 -4.96 -10.12
N ASP A 592 -34.69 -4.94 -11.30
CA ASP A 592 -36.05 -5.47 -11.50
C ASP A 592 -36.09 -6.99 -11.24
N ALA A 593 -35.09 -7.74 -11.73
CA ALA A 593 -35.00 -9.17 -11.51
C ALA A 593 -34.78 -9.51 -10.00
N ILE A 594 -33.96 -8.74 -9.29
CA ILE A 594 -33.77 -8.88 -7.85
C ILE A 594 -35.08 -8.57 -7.11
N ALA A 595 -35.80 -7.52 -7.51
CA ALA A 595 -37.08 -7.15 -6.90
C ALA A 595 -38.15 -8.23 -7.13
N ALA A 596 -38.23 -8.78 -8.34
CA ALA A 596 -39.16 -9.85 -8.69
C ALA A 596 -38.88 -11.16 -7.92
N ALA A 597 -37.61 -11.43 -7.63
CA ALA A 597 -37.19 -12.64 -6.90
C ALA A 597 -37.46 -12.62 -5.38
N LYS A 598 -37.97 -11.50 -4.82
CA LYS A 598 -38.28 -11.38 -3.38
C LYS A 598 -39.31 -12.40 -2.88
N ASP A 599 -40.12 -12.97 -3.75
CA ASP A 599 -41.09 -14.03 -3.42
C ASP A 599 -40.41 -15.36 -3.05
N GLY A 600 -39.11 -15.52 -3.31
CA GLY A 600 -38.31 -16.71 -3.07
C GLY A 600 -38.61 -17.87 -4.02
N LYS A 601 -39.52 -17.67 -4.99
CA LYS A 601 -39.95 -18.70 -5.96
C LYS A 601 -39.35 -18.50 -7.33
N THR A 602 -39.10 -17.26 -7.69
CA THR A 602 -38.60 -16.87 -8.99
C THR A 602 -37.06 -16.73 -8.97
N PRO A 603 -36.32 -17.63 -9.62
CA PRO A 603 -34.85 -17.48 -9.70
C PRO A 603 -34.46 -16.34 -10.64
N ILE A 604 -33.36 -15.67 -10.34
CA ILE A 604 -32.77 -14.68 -11.24
C ILE A 604 -31.99 -15.42 -12.31
N ARG A 605 -32.41 -15.28 -13.59
CA ARG A 605 -31.77 -15.94 -14.73
C ARG A 605 -30.81 -14.96 -15.41
N LEU A 606 -29.58 -15.44 -15.66
CA LEU A 606 -28.54 -14.68 -16.35
C LEU A 606 -28.02 -15.48 -17.54
N THR A 607 -27.98 -14.87 -18.71
CA THR A 607 -27.21 -15.38 -19.84
C THR A 607 -25.80 -14.83 -19.75
N ILE A 608 -24.82 -15.72 -19.58
CA ILE A 608 -23.41 -15.38 -19.34
C ILE A 608 -22.55 -15.86 -20.49
N LYS A 609 -21.66 -14.98 -20.96
CA LYS A 609 -20.58 -15.32 -21.89
C LYS A 609 -19.28 -15.50 -21.10
N ARG A 610 -18.65 -16.68 -21.28
CA ARG A 610 -17.37 -17.05 -20.68
C ARG A 610 -16.45 -17.58 -21.78
N GLY A 611 -15.50 -16.75 -22.24
CA GLY A 611 -14.77 -17.02 -23.48
C GLY A 611 -15.73 -17.06 -24.67
N ASP A 612 -15.71 -18.15 -25.44
CA ASP A 612 -16.61 -18.34 -26.58
C ASP A 612 -17.95 -19.02 -26.21
N ALA A 613 -18.10 -19.44 -24.96
CA ALA A 613 -19.31 -20.16 -24.53
C ALA A 613 -20.35 -19.19 -23.96
N VAL A 614 -21.60 -19.33 -24.43
CA VAL A 614 -22.77 -18.62 -23.88
C VAL A 614 -23.68 -19.65 -23.21
N LYS A 615 -23.99 -19.43 -21.92
CA LYS A 615 -24.83 -20.34 -21.13
C LYS A 615 -25.72 -19.58 -20.16
N ASP A 616 -26.86 -20.18 -19.83
CA ASP A 616 -27.75 -19.67 -18.80
C ASP A 616 -27.36 -20.17 -17.41
N TYR A 617 -27.42 -19.26 -16.46
CA TYR A 617 -27.19 -19.48 -15.03
C TYR A 617 -28.42 -19.03 -14.26
N SER A 618 -28.63 -19.65 -13.10
CA SER A 618 -29.79 -19.37 -12.26
C SER A 618 -29.34 -19.09 -10.83
N ILE A 619 -29.65 -17.90 -10.32
CA ILE A 619 -29.32 -17.51 -8.94
C ILE A 619 -30.58 -17.61 -8.08
N GLN A 620 -30.50 -18.37 -7.00
CA GLN A 620 -31.54 -18.43 -5.98
C GLN A 620 -31.29 -17.34 -4.95
N TYR A 621 -32.17 -16.35 -4.89
CA TYR A 621 -32.03 -15.22 -3.98
C TYR A 621 -33.38 -14.55 -3.71
N ALA A 622 -33.70 -14.27 -2.45
CA ALA A 622 -34.94 -13.63 -2.05
C ALA A 622 -34.73 -12.38 -1.14
N GLY A 623 -33.47 -11.96 -0.96
CA GLY A 623 -33.12 -10.87 -0.04
C GLY A 623 -33.46 -9.46 -0.52
N GLY A 624 -33.81 -9.28 -1.81
CA GLY A 624 -34.02 -7.97 -2.42
C GLY A 624 -32.73 -7.18 -2.61
N LEU A 625 -32.83 -5.93 -3.03
CA LEU A 625 -31.70 -5.01 -3.08
C LEU A 625 -31.22 -4.70 -1.66
N ARG A 626 -29.89 -4.65 -1.50
CA ARG A 626 -29.26 -4.42 -0.20
C ARG A 626 -28.06 -3.50 -0.37
N TYR A 627 -28.12 -2.35 0.31
CA TYR A 627 -27.03 -1.40 0.40
C TYR A 627 -26.82 -1.03 1.87
N PRO A 628 -25.59 -1.02 2.39
CA PRO A 628 -25.33 -0.78 3.80
C PRO A 628 -25.55 0.68 4.18
N GLN A 629 -26.12 0.87 5.38
CA GLN A 629 -26.36 2.15 6.01
C GLN A 629 -26.02 2.07 7.49
N LEU A 630 -25.46 3.12 8.07
CA LEU A 630 -25.39 3.27 9.52
C LEU A 630 -26.59 4.06 10.04
N VAL A 631 -27.39 3.42 10.86
CA VAL A 631 -28.57 4.03 11.48
C VAL A 631 -28.28 4.34 12.95
N LYS A 632 -28.48 5.58 13.34
CA LYS A 632 -28.25 6.01 14.74
C LYS A 632 -29.23 5.34 15.70
N ILE A 633 -28.71 4.80 16.80
CA ILE A 633 -29.49 4.23 17.90
C ILE A 633 -29.79 5.36 18.90
N GLY A 634 -31.07 5.73 19.04
CA GLY A 634 -31.46 6.81 19.93
C GLY A 634 -31.30 8.22 19.33
N LYS A 635 -31.51 9.26 20.17
CA LYS A 635 -31.54 10.67 19.74
C LYS A 635 -30.30 11.48 20.16
N SER A 636 -29.63 11.08 21.23
CA SER A 636 -28.45 11.79 21.78
C SER A 636 -27.17 11.40 21.01
N ASP A 637 -26.13 12.24 21.12
CA ASP A 637 -24.82 11.94 20.59
C ASP A 637 -24.19 10.75 21.33
N GLY A 638 -23.81 9.74 20.58
CA GLY A 638 -23.08 8.56 21.05
C GLY A 638 -21.55 8.75 20.96
N PRO A 639 -20.77 7.73 21.37
CA PRO A 639 -19.32 7.75 21.27
C PRO A 639 -18.78 8.13 19.88
N LEU A 640 -19.38 7.61 18.81
CA LEU A 640 -18.97 7.91 17.43
C LEU A 640 -19.20 9.37 17.05
N ASP A 641 -20.33 9.94 17.49
CA ASP A 641 -20.61 11.35 17.24
C ASP A 641 -19.57 12.26 17.92
N LEU A 642 -19.13 11.89 19.12
CA LEU A 642 -18.10 12.61 19.89
C LEU A 642 -16.70 12.42 19.31
N LEU A 643 -16.38 11.22 18.81
CA LEU A 643 -15.10 10.92 18.17
C LEU A 643 -14.88 11.80 16.93
N LEU A 644 -15.91 12.00 16.11
CA LEU A 644 -15.81 12.75 14.86
C LEU A 644 -15.88 14.29 15.03
N LYS A 645 -16.16 14.80 16.24
CA LYS A 645 -16.18 16.26 16.49
C LYS A 645 -14.77 16.84 16.42
N PRO A 646 -14.59 18.01 15.77
CA PRO A 646 -13.34 18.76 15.83
C PRO A 646 -12.91 19.07 17.28
N ARG A 647 -11.59 19.16 17.50
CA ARG A 647 -10.97 19.53 18.76
C ARG A 647 -10.52 20.98 18.81
#